data_6708fc4363d23c1b636feaaf4eebdc84
#
_entry.id   6708fc4363d23c1b636feaaf4eebdc84
#
_cell.length_a   1.000
_cell.length_b   1.000
_cell.length_c   1.000
_cell.angle_alpha   90.00
_cell.angle_beta   90.00
_cell.angle_gamma   90.00
#
_symmetry.space_group_name_H-M   'P 1'
#
loop_
_entity.id
_entity.type
_entity.pdbx_description
1 polymer ?
#
loop_
_entity_poly.entity_id
_entity_poly.type
_entity_poly.pdbx_seq_one_letter_code
_entity_poly.pdbx_strand_id
1 'polypeptide(L)'
;MINRGLYKSEYEHDACGIGFVANIKSNKSHQIVSDALTILENMEHRGACGCENNTGDGAGILIQTPHEFFFDECIKLGIHLPPYSKYAVGVLFFPKDIRLREECRDIFNRSAETLGLEIMGYRRVPVNTDGIGLSALSVEPEMEQVFIACPDHINNPDEFERKLFVLRNYAAQTINNTVRKDAIGFYIASLSYKTVIYKGQLTSNQLRQYFPDLSNKKIVSAFGLIHSRFATNTFPSWKLAQPFRYIAHNGEINTLQGNLNWLRTSEKSFFSQYFSKEELEMLLPVVEQGQSDSASLDNMIELLTLCGRSIPHVMMMLIPEAWDGNEHMDPVKKAFYEFHASFMEPWDGPASISFTDGKIIGATLDRNGLRPSRYCITTDDRVIMASETGVLPIDPKLVKEKGRLQPGKMFVVDLEQGRIISDEEIKLKICSQKPYSEWLNKYKIRLEELPEPRVSFTHLEHQQVFQYQKAFGYTTEDLDVIIAPMALTGKEPTGSMGSDVPLAVLSDEPQHLSSYFKQLFAQVTNPPIDPIREKLVMSLATFVGNNGSLLEEDPLSCHCVALKHPVLSNHELEKIRSIDTGIFQAKTLQTYFMADGKPGSLQRGIERLCRYAVDAVMDGFEVLVLSDRAIDSEHAAIPSLLATAAVHHHLIRKGLRGQVGLVVEAGDVWEVHHFACLIGFGATAINPYLSLSTIRDMKLSGKLETELDTSQLKKNYVKAVNDGLLKVFSKMGISTLQSYHLVFRACCFGSGNRRHLARTGEFSLHRAARQSIDPGNGAGTRDFPSFIRNPTSGFL
;
A
#
# COMPACT_ATOMS: atom_id res chain seq x y z
N MET A 1 -22.04 12.93 -30.49
CA MET A 1 -21.85 14.31 -29.99
C MET A 1 -21.28 15.18 -31.12
N ILE A 2 -21.70 16.43 -31.22
CA ILE A 2 -21.18 17.35 -32.24
C ILE A 2 -19.82 17.85 -31.74
N ASN A 3 -18.74 17.54 -32.50
CA ASN A 3 -17.42 18.08 -32.22
C ASN A 3 -17.44 19.62 -32.24
N ARG A 4 -17.15 20.26 -31.12
CA ARG A 4 -17.08 21.73 -31.03
C ARG A 4 -15.66 22.16 -30.65
N GLY A 5 -15.08 23.03 -31.47
CA GLY A 5 -13.72 23.56 -31.27
C GLY A 5 -12.65 22.48 -31.45
N LEU A 6 -11.70 22.40 -30.51
CA LEU A 6 -10.60 21.44 -30.53
C LEU A 6 -10.95 20.06 -29.93
N TYR A 7 -12.13 19.94 -29.35
CA TYR A 7 -12.61 18.67 -28.77
C TYR A 7 -12.93 17.67 -29.87
N LYS A 8 -12.37 16.47 -29.76
CA LYS A 8 -12.67 15.31 -30.59
C LYS A 8 -12.95 14.13 -29.67
N SER A 9 -14.14 13.55 -29.76
CA SER A 9 -14.56 12.44 -28.90
C SER A 9 -13.71 11.17 -29.04
N GLU A 10 -13.03 11.01 -30.17
CA GLU A 10 -12.09 9.92 -30.43
C GLU A 10 -10.83 9.95 -29.55
N TYR A 11 -10.52 11.09 -28.93
CA TYR A 11 -9.37 11.26 -28.02
C TYR A 11 -9.74 11.19 -26.54
N GLU A 12 -11.01 10.90 -26.22
CA GLU A 12 -11.49 10.81 -24.83
C GLU A 12 -11.25 9.40 -24.24
N HIS A 13 -9.98 9.09 -23.92
CA HIS A 13 -9.56 7.84 -23.32
C HIS A 13 -8.66 8.19 -22.11
N ASP A 14 -9.26 8.40 -20.92
CA ASP A 14 -8.53 8.94 -19.79
C ASP A 14 -8.76 8.22 -18.45
N ALA A 15 -9.61 7.19 -18.39
CA ALA A 15 -9.90 6.47 -17.16
C ALA A 15 -10.49 5.08 -17.42
N CYS A 16 -10.23 4.12 -16.51
CA CYS A 16 -10.86 2.81 -16.56
C CYS A 16 -12.40 2.89 -16.51
N GLY A 17 -13.06 1.97 -17.21
CA GLY A 17 -14.49 1.69 -17.09
C GLY A 17 -14.74 0.55 -16.11
N ILE A 18 -15.48 0.81 -15.02
CA ILE A 18 -15.87 -0.20 -14.05
C ILE A 18 -17.38 -0.21 -13.89
N GLY A 19 -17.97 -1.38 -13.70
CA GLY A 19 -19.39 -1.48 -13.40
C GLY A 19 -19.80 -2.87 -12.97
N PHE A 20 -20.98 -2.94 -12.41
CA PHE A 20 -21.69 -4.19 -12.19
C PHE A 20 -23.20 -4.02 -12.41
N VAL A 21 -23.84 -5.12 -12.75
CA VAL A 21 -25.30 -5.27 -12.67
C VAL A 21 -25.60 -6.47 -11.76
N ALA A 22 -26.62 -6.34 -10.93
CA ALA A 22 -27.05 -7.40 -10.03
C ALA A 22 -28.57 -7.46 -9.90
N ASN A 23 -29.13 -8.65 -9.75
CA ASN A 23 -30.49 -8.86 -9.30
C ASN A 23 -30.50 -8.91 -7.78
N ILE A 24 -31.18 -7.96 -7.15
CA ILE A 24 -31.25 -7.81 -5.66
C ILE A 24 -31.78 -9.07 -4.98
N LYS A 25 -32.73 -9.79 -5.62
CA LYS A 25 -33.35 -11.00 -5.09
C LYS A 25 -32.57 -12.27 -5.42
N SER A 26 -31.31 -12.13 -5.90
CA SER A 26 -30.43 -13.26 -6.25
C SER A 26 -30.97 -14.18 -7.35
N ASN A 27 -31.92 -13.70 -8.17
CA ASN A 27 -32.42 -14.47 -9.31
C ASN A 27 -31.34 -14.56 -10.40
N LYS A 28 -30.79 -15.76 -10.57
CA LYS A 28 -29.76 -16.03 -11.59
C LYS A 28 -30.40 -16.07 -12.98
N SER A 29 -29.82 -15.35 -13.93
CA SER A 29 -30.26 -15.38 -15.32
C SER A 29 -29.12 -15.08 -16.28
N HIS A 30 -29.26 -15.53 -17.54
CA HIS A 30 -28.34 -15.14 -18.61
C HIS A 30 -28.48 -13.67 -18.97
N GLN A 31 -29.64 -13.07 -18.73
CA GLN A 31 -29.88 -11.65 -18.98
C GLN A 31 -28.94 -10.75 -18.16
N ILE A 32 -28.70 -11.08 -16.89
CA ILE A 32 -27.73 -10.36 -16.05
C ILE A 32 -26.32 -10.43 -16.64
N VAL A 33 -25.90 -11.57 -17.16
CA VAL A 33 -24.60 -11.71 -17.83
C VAL A 33 -24.54 -10.89 -19.12
N SER A 34 -25.60 -10.95 -19.91
CA SER A 34 -25.73 -10.14 -21.14
C SER A 34 -25.76 -8.65 -20.88
N ASP A 35 -26.49 -8.21 -19.84
CA ASP A 35 -26.53 -6.81 -19.39
C ASP A 35 -25.12 -6.33 -18.94
N ALA A 36 -24.39 -7.15 -18.18
CA ALA A 36 -23.02 -6.83 -17.77
C ALA A 36 -22.09 -6.65 -18.98
N LEU A 37 -22.15 -7.53 -19.96
CA LEU A 37 -21.37 -7.42 -21.19
C LEU A 37 -21.77 -6.17 -22.00
N THR A 38 -23.06 -5.84 -22.06
CA THR A 38 -23.53 -4.60 -22.72
C THR A 38 -23.04 -3.34 -22.00
N ILE A 39 -22.98 -3.35 -20.64
CA ILE A 39 -22.38 -2.26 -19.88
C ILE A 39 -20.90 -2.10 -20.24
N LEU A 40 -20.18 -3.21 -20.36
CA LEU A 40 -18.76 -3.20 -20.74
C LEU A 40 -18.56 -2.62 -22.15
N GLU A 41 -19.33 -3.09 -23.13
CA GLU A 41 -19.31 -2.63 -24.52
C GLU A 41 -19.62 -1.11 -24.62
N ASN A 42 -20.60 -0.62 -23.88
CA ASN A 42 -20.97 0.81 -23.85
C ASN A 42 -19.93 1.69 -23.13
N MET A 43 -18.95 1.11 -22.43
CA MET A 43 -17.82 1.82 -21.81
C MET A 43 -16.52 1.68 -22.60
N GLU A 44 -16.56 1.31 -23.89
CA GLU A 44 -15.36 1.16 -24.72
C GLU A 44 -14.50 2.42 -24.75
N HIS A 45 -15.12 3.61 -24.79
CA HIS A 45 -14.43 4.90 -24.75
C HIS A 45 -13.60 5.14 -23.48
N ARG A 46 -13.80 4.36 -22.41
CA ARG A 46 -13.00 4.39 -21.16
C ARG A 46 -11.80 3.45 -21.21
N GLY A 47 -11.86 2.41 -22.02
CA GLY A 47 -10.72 1.54 -22.24
C GLY A 47 -9.66 2.19 -23.13
N ALA A 48 -8.46 1.62 -23.12
CA ALA A 48 -7.42 2.03 -24.06
C ALA A 48 -6.99 0.87 -24.95
N CYS A 49 -6.44 1.26 -26.09
CA CYS A 49 -5.79 0.37 -27.04
C CYS A 49 -4.32 0.71 -27.12
N GLY A 50 -3.49 -0.29 -27.39
CA GLY A 50 -2.08 -0.12 -27.68
C GLY A 50 -1.79 0.52 -29.04
N CYS A 51 -0.65 0.19 -29.63
CA CYS A 51 -0.30 0.64 -30.99
C CYS A 51 -1.27 0.13 -32.07
N GLU A 52 -2.02 -0.93 -31.78
CA GLU A 52 -3.01 -1.54 -32.63
C GLU A 52 -4.41 -1.28 -32.04
N ASN A 53 -5.35 -0.78 -32.86
CA ASN A 53 -6.72 -0.47 -32.39
C ASN A 53 -7.50 -1.70 -31.89
N ASN A 54 -7.06 -2.90 -32.26
CA ASN A 54 -7.64 -4.18 -31.88
C ASN A 54 -6.81 -4.94 -30.82
N THR A 55 -5.86 -4.28 -30.16
CA THR A 55 -5.14 -4.77 -28.98
C THR A 55 -5.50 -3.88 -27.80
N GLY A 56 -6.40 -4.36 -26.93
CA GLY A 56 -6.85 -3.62 -25.75
C GLY A 56 -5.87 -3.72 -24.58
N ASP A 57 -5.99 -2.79 -23.63
CA ASP A 57 -5.28 -2.85 -22.37
C ASP A 57 -5.81 -3.94 -21.43
N GLY A 58 -7.04 -4.37 -21.63
CA GLY A 58 -7.66 -5.48 -20.92
C GLY A 58 -9.16 -5.28 -20.68
N ALA A 59 -9.92 -6.35 -20.81
CA ALA A 59 -11.34 -6.41 -20.48
C ALA A 59 -11.68 -7.75 -19.80
N GLY A 60 -12.74 -7.76 -18.98
CA GLY A 60 -13.16 -8.99 -18.33
C GLY A 60 -14.50 -8.87 -17.60
N ILE A 61 -15.00 -10.04 -17.22
CA ILE A 61 -16.23 -10.23 -16.43
C ILE A 61 -16.00 -11.28 -15.33
N LEU A 62 -16.50 -11.00 -14.14
CA LEU A 62 -16.62 -11.96 -13.04
C LEU A 62 -18.08 -12.22 -12.77
N ILE A 63 -18.45 -13.51 -12.73
CA ILE A 63 -19.82 -14.01 -12.51
C ILE A 63 -19.82 -15.13 -11.47
N GLN A 64 -20.99 -15.46 -10.93
CA GLN A 64 -21.13 -16.66 -10.10
C GLN A 64 -20.91 -17.91 -10.96
N THR A 65 -20.39 -18.98 -10.33
CA THR A 65 -20.18 -20.28 -10.99
C THR A 65 -21.49 -20.83 -11.55
N PRO A 66 -21.63 -20.98 -12.90
CA PRO A 66 -22.84 -21.45 -13.56
C PRO A 66 -22.86 -22.98 -13.57
N HIS A 67 -23.42 -23.60 -12.52
CA HIS A 67 -23.38 -25.05 -12.30
C HIS A 67 -23.92 -25.87 -13.45
N GLU A 68 -25.11 -25.53 -13.99
CA GLU A 68 -25.73 -26.31 -15.10
C GLU A 68 -24.89 -26.29 -16.37
N PHE A 69 -24.23 -25.16 -16.66
CA PHE A 69 -23.30 -25.06 -17.78
C PHE A 69 -22.11 -26.01 -17.60
N PHE A 70 -21.44 -25.93 -16.45
CA PHE A 70 -20.28 -26.78 -16.20
C PHE A 70 -20.67 -28.26 -16.07
N PHE A 71 -21.83 -28.57 -15.55
CA PHE A 71 -22.35 -29.93 -15.50
C PHE A 71 -22.45 -30.55 -16.90
N ASP A 72 -23.06 -29.85 -17.85
CA ASP A 72 -23.17 -30.30 -19.25
C ASP A 72 -21.79 -30.44 -19.93
N GLU A 73 -20.89 -29.49 -19.70
CA GLU A 73 -19.56 -29.53 -20.28
C GLU A 73 -18.72 -30.67 -19.70
N CYS A 74 -18.82 -30.93 -18.40
CA CYS A 74 -18.16 -32.05 -17.73
C CYS A 74 -18.65 -33.41 -18.21
N ILE A 75 -19.96 -33.57 -18.44
CA ILE A 75 -20.52 -34.80 -19.05
C ILE A 75 -19.85 -35.12 -20.39
N LYS A 76 -19.67 -34.09 -21.26
CA LYS A 76 -19.03 -34.28 -22.58
C LYS A 76 -17.57 -34.75 -22.45
N LEU A 77 -16.91 -34.42 -21.35
CA LEU A 77 -15.52 -34.77 -21.06
C LEU A 77 -15.36 -36.02 -20.21
N GLY A 78 -16.47 -36.67 -19.82
CA GLY A 78 -16.46 -37.84 -18.95
C GLY A 78 -16.10 -37.53 -17.48
N ILE A 79 -16.22 -36.26 -17.09
CA ILE A 79 -15.98 -35.78 -15.72
C ILE A 79 -17.28 -35.84 -14.93
N HIS A 80 -17.28 -36.55 -13.81
CA HIS A 80 -18.45 -36.60 -12.92
C HIS A 80 -18.42 -35.42 -11.97
N LEU A 81 -19.24 -34.39 -12.25
CA LEU A 81 -19.30 -33.17 -11.47
C LEU A 81 -20.24 -33.31 -10.25
N PRO A 82 -19.76 -33.10 -9.00
CA PRO A 82 -20.61 -33.15 -7.81
C PRO A 82 -21.63 -31.99 -7.78
N PRO A 83 -22.58 -31.96 -6.82
CA PRO A 83 -23.50 -30.85 -6.63
C PRO A 83 -22.76 -29.53 -6.37
N TYR A 84 -23.45 -28.41 -6.67
CA TYR A 84 -22.93 -27.07 -6.38
C TYR A 84 -22.39 -26.95 -4.97
N SER A 85 -21.31 -26.22 -4.75
CA SER A 85 -20.51 -26.07 -3.54
C SER A 85 -19.64 -27.28 -3.12
N LYS A 86 -19.77 -28.43 -3.77
CA LYS A 86 -18.91 -29.60 -3.55
C LYS A 86 -17.80 -29.73 -4.60
N TYR A 87 -17.60 -28.73 -5.40
CA TYR A 87 -16.47 -28.61 -6.34
C TYR A 87 -16.13 -27.14 -6.57
N ALA A 88 -14.92 -26.89 -7.06
CA ALA A 88 -14.45 -25.59 -7.50
C ALA A 88 -14.06 -25.61 -8.98
N VAL A 89 -14.10 -24.43 -9.59
CA VAL A 89 -13.61 -24.21 -10.95
C VAL A 89 -12.44 -23.23 -10.91
N GLY A 90 -11.30 -23.64 -11.46
CA GLY A 90 -10.16 -22.77 -11.69
C GLY A 90 -10.07 -22.35 -13.17
N VAL A 91 -9.75 -21.10 -13.45
CA VAL A 91 -9.37 -20.64 -14.80
C VAL A 91 -7.86 -20.40 -14.79
N LEU A 92 -7.14 -21.24 -15.53
CA LEU A 92 -5.69 -21.25 -15.59
C LEU A 92 -5.20 -20.78 -16.94
N PHE A 93 -4.26 -19.87 -16.93
CA PHE A 93 -3.50 -19.43 -18.10
C PHE A 93 -2.20 -20.22 -18.12
N PHE A 94 -1.94 -20.92 -19.22
CA PHE A 94 -0.74 -21.70 -19.41
C PHE A 94 0.12 -21.15 -20.55
N PRO A 95 1.44 -21.42 -20.56
CA PRO A 95 2.27 -21.19 -21.72
C PRO A 95 1.75 -21.92 -22.96
N LYS A 96 1.90 -21.32 -24.16
CA LYS A 96 1.59 -22.00 -25.44
C LYS A 96 2.52 -23.15 -25.73
N ASP A 97 3.77 -23.12 -25.25
CA ASP A 97 4.72 -24.22 -25.38
C ASP A 97 4.19 -25.46 -24.61
N ILE A 98 4.05 -26.57 -25.33
CA ILE A 98 3.44 -27.79 -24.84
C ILE A 98 4.22 -28.38 -23.66
N ARG A 99 5.57 -28.35 -23.69
CA ARG A 99 6.41 -28.92 -22.64
C ARG A 99 6.30 -28.13 -21.36
N LEU A 100 6.38 -26.77 -21.46
CA LEU A 100 6.20 -25.87 -20.32
C LEU A 100 4.79 -25.97 -19.75
N ARG A 101 3.77 -26.13 -20.58
CA ARG A 101 2.38 -26.31 -20.15
C ARG A 101 2.21 -27.60 -19.35
N GLU A 102 2.73 -28.73 -19.84
CA GLU A 102 2.68 -30.01 -19.14
C GLU A 102 3.44 -29.94 -17.82
N GLU A 103 4.63 -29.35 -17.79
CA GLU A 103 5.40 -29.14 -16.56
C GLU A 103 4.63 -28.31 -15.54
N CYS A 104 4.02 -27.19 -15.96
CA CYS A 104 3.19 -26.35 -15.07
C CYS A 104 1.97 -27.13 -14.55
N ARG A 105 1.32 -27.93 -15.42
CA ARG A 105 0.17 -28.76 -15.04
C ARG A 105 0.57 -29.83 -14.03
N ASP A 106 1.70 -30.50 -14.22
CA ASP A 106 2.21 -31.51 -13.31
C ASP A 106 2.55 -30.94 -11.94
N ILE A 107 3.15 -29.73 -11.89
CA ILE A 107 3.42 -29.04 -10.64
C ILE A 107 2.11 -28.65 -9.95
N PHE A 108 1.12 -28.15 -10.70
CA PHE A 108 -0.19 -27.80 -10.16
C PHE A 108 -0.90 -29.05 -9.58
N ASN A 109 -0.89 -30.17 -10.30
CA ASN A 109 -1.47 -31.45 -9.86
C ASN A 109 -0.82 -31.94 -8.56
N ARG A 110 0.52 -31.95 -8.50
CA ARG A 110 1.25 -32.34 -7.27
C ARG A 110 0.99 -31.40 -6.10
N SER A 111 0.81 -30.10 -6.38
CA SER A 111 0.45 -29.14 -5.33
C SER A 111 -0.95 -29.41 -4.77
N ALA A 112 -1.91 -29.79 -5.62
CA ALA A 112 -3.24 -30.20 -5.20
C ALA A 112 -3.21 -31.48 -4.35
N GLU A 113 -2.48 -32.49 -4.78
CA GLU A 113 -2.27 -33.76 -4.04
C GLU A 113 -1.64 -33.50 -2.67
N THR A 114 -0.63 -32.61 -2.59
CA THR A 114 0.04 -32.23 -1.33
C THR A 114 -0.95 -31.64 -0.32
N LEU A 115 -1.98 -30.93 -0.81
CA LEU A 115 -3.03 -30.33 0.02
C LEU A 115 -4.26 -31.23 0.21
N GLY A 116 -4.22 -32.46 -0.28
CA GLY A 116 -5.32 -33.41 -0.19
C GLY A 116 -6.52 -33.06 -1.06
N LEU A 117 -6.30 -32.35 -2.17
CA LEU A 117 -7.33 -31.94 -3.11
C LEU A 117 -7.29 -32.82 -4.37
N GLU A 118 -8.43 -33.33 -4.79
CA GLU A 118 -8.59 -34.18 -5.98
C GLU A 118 -8.93 -33.34 -7.21
N ILE A 119 -8.13 -33.45 -8.26
CA ILE A 119 -8.43 -32.87 -9.57
C ILE A 119 -9.26 -33.86 -10.38
N MET A 120 -10.51 -33.49 -10.67
CA MET A 120 -11.45 -34.33 -11.45
C MET A 120 -11.15 -34.26 -12.95
N GLY A 121 -10.57 -33.18 -13.45
CA GLY A 121 -10.23 -33.05 -14.86
C GLY A 121 -10.05 -31.59 -15.30
N TYR A 122 -9.74 -31.47 -16.59
CA TYR A 122 -9.50 -30.20 -17.26
C TYR A 122 -10.41 -30.01 -18.47
N ARG A 123 -10.83 -28.78 -18.70
CA ARG A 123 -11.57 -28.34 -19.91
C ARG A 123 -10.79 -27.22 -20.59
N ARG A 124 -10.44 -27.37 -21.85
CA ARG A 124 -9.93 -26.28 -22.66
C ARG A 124 -11.05 -25.23 -22.85
N VAL A 125 -10.77 -23.97 -22.55
CA VAL A 125 -11.72 -22.89 -22.78
C VAL A 125 -11.80 -22.60 -24.27
N PRO A 126 -13.00 -22.66 -24.91
CA PRO A 126 -13.14 -22.27 -26.30
C PRO A 126 -12.89 -20.78 -26.47
N VAL A 127 -12.06 -20.41 -27.43
CA VAL A 127 -11.76 -19.01 -27.75
C VAL A 127 -11.88 -18.77 -29.25
N ASN A 128 -12.35 -17.56 -29.62
CA ASN A 128 -12.33 -17.08 -30.99
C ASN A 128 -11.33 -15.93 -31.10
N THR A 129 -10.27 -16.13 -31.85
CA THR A 129 -9.19 -15.17 -32.04
C THR A 129 -9.41 -14.19 -33.18
N ASP A 130 -10.51 -14.30 -33.90
CA ASP A 130 -10.83 -13.41 -35.01
C ASP A 130 -10.97 -11.95 -34.52
N GLY A 131 -10.25 -11.05 -35.18
CA GLY A 131 -10.30 -9.63 -34.84
C GLY A 131 -9.43 -9.20 -33.66
N ILE A 132 -8.63 -10.10 -33.06
CA ILE A 132 -7.66 -9.78 -32.01
C ILE A 132 -6.36 -9.28 -32.63
N GLY A 133 -5.76 -8.25 -32.04
CA GLY A 133 -4.51 -7.68 -32.51
C GLY A 133 -3.31 -8.63 -32.36
N LEU A 134 -2.35 -8.52 -33.28
CA LEU A 134 -1.17 -9.41 -33.30
C LEU A 134 -0.35 -9.32 -32.02
N SER A 135 -0.24 -8.14 -31.43
CA SER A 135 0.49 -7.93 -30.17
C SER A 135 -0.16 -8.72 -29.01
N ALA A 136 -1.49 -8.71 -28.90
CA ALA A 136 -2.20 -9.49 -27.90
C ALA A 136 -2.09 -11.01 -28.17
N LEU A 137 -2.22 -11.43 -29.44
CA LEU A 137 -2.12 -12.83 -29.83
C LEU A 137 -0.71 -13.43 -29.61
N SER A 138 0.34 -12.63 -29.77
CA SER A 138 1.73 -13.07 -29.57
C SER A 138 2.01 -13.53 -28.13
N VAL A 139 1.28 -12.98 -27.16
CA VAL A 139 1.41 -13.27 -25.71
C VAL A 139 0.16 -13.91 -25.12
N GLU A 140 -0.77 -14.34 -25.96
CA GLU A 140 -1.98 -15.04 -25.56
C GLU A 140 -1.64 -16.36 -24.85
N PRO A 141 -2.20 -16.65 -23.67
CA PRO A 141 -2.01 -17.92 -22.99
C PRO A 141 -2.92 -19.02 -23.58
N GLU A 142 -2.56 -20.26 -23.38
CA GLU A 142 -3.51 -21.37 -23.48
C GLU A 142 -4.38 -21.37 -22.22
N MET A 143 -5.71 -21.38 -22.37
CA MET A 143 -6.65 -21.26 -21.26
C MET A 143 -7.34 -22.58 -20.97
N GLU A 144 -7.26 -23.04 -19.74
CA GLU A 144 -7.96 -24.25 -19.29
C GLU A 144 -8.76 -23.96 -18.02
N GLN A 145 -9.88 -24.65 -17.90
CA GLN A 145 -10.63 -24.75 -16.65
C GLN A 145 -10.28 -26.07 -15.97
N VAL A 146 -9.93 -26.01 -14.68
CA VAL A 146 -9.71 -27.17 -13.83
C VAL A 146 -10.89 -27.34 -12.89
N PHE A 147 -11.33 -28.60 -12.68
CA PHE A 147 -12.38 -28.96 -11.75
C PHE A 147 -11.77 -29.70 -10.58
N ILE A 148 -12.02 -29.22 -9.36
CA ILE A 148 -11.44 -29.74 -8.12
C ILE A 148 -12.57 -30.18 -7.19
N ALA A 149 -12.54 -31.42 -6.71
CA ALA A 149 -13.53 -31.93 -5.76
C ALA A 149 -13.29 -31.34 -4.36
N CYS A 150 -14.38 -31.02 -3.67
CA CYS A 150 -14.33 -30.72 -2.25
C CYS A 150 -14.14 -32.01 -1.46
N PRO A 151 -13.09 -32.17 -0.65
CA PRO A 151 -12.87 -33.36 0.16
C PRO A 151 -14.06 -33.64 1.09
N ASP A 152 -14.42 -34.93 1.28
CA ASP A 152 -15.60 -35.32 2.07
C ASP A 152 -15.54 -34.88 3.54
N HIS A 153 -14.34 -34.74 4.10
CA HIS A 153 -14.16 -34.28 5.49
C HIS A 153 -14.39 -32.77 5.65
N ILE A 154 -14.41 -32.00 4.56
CA ILE A 154 -14.67 -30.55 4.58
C ILE A 154 -16.18 -30.32 4.46
N ASN A 155 -16.79 -29.93 5.60
CA ASN A 155 -18.20 -29.60 5.67
C ASN A 155 -18.49 -28.10 5.49
N ASN A 156 -17.53 -27.24 5.82
CA ASN A 156 -17.68 -25.81 5.70
C ASN A 156 -17.15 -25.32 4.33
N PRO A 157 -18.00 -24.78 3.45
CA PRO A 157 -17.56 -24.27 2.14
C PRO A 157 -16.49 -23.17 2.23
N ASP A 158 -16.43 -22.37 3.29
CA ASP A 158 -15.41 -21.35 3.46
C ASP A 158 -14.04 -21.95 3.82
N GLU A 159 -14.01 -23.14 4.43
CA GLU A 159 -12.78 -23.93 4.61
C GLU A 159 -12.25 -24.44 3.26
N PHE A 160 -13.16 -24.88 2.38
CA PHE A 160 -12.78 -25.26 1.03
C PHE A 160 -12.17 -24.10 0.24
N GLU A 161 -12.77 -22.90 0.30
CA GLU A 161 -12.19 -21.67 -0.30
C GLU A 161 -10.77 -21.38 0.24
N ARG A 162 -10.53 -21.55 1.55
CA ARG A 162 -9.18 -21.39 2.12
C ARG A 162 -8.18 -22.40 1.56
N LYS A 163 -8.57 -23.65 1.39
CA LYS A 163 -7.71 -24.68 0.77
C LYS A 163 -7.39 -24.35 -0.69
N LEU A 164 -8.37 -23.87 -1.45
CA LEU A 164 -8.18 -23.41 -2.83
C LEU A 164 -7.23 -22.20 -2.91
N PHE A 165 -7.34 -21.27 -1.96
CA PHE A 165 -6.44 -20.13 -1.84
C PHE A 165 -4.99 -20.55 -1.57
N VAL A 166 -4.79 -21.49 -0.66
CA VAL A 166 -3.46 -22.07 -0.39
C VAL A 166 -2.92 -22.76 -1.63
N LEU A 167 -3.72 -23.62 -2.30
CA LEU A 167 -3.34 -24.29 -3.54
C LEU A 167 -2.89 -23.30 -4.61
N ARG A 168 -3.67 -22.24 -4.83
CA ARG A 168 -3.37 -21.22 -5.84
C ARG A 168 -2.01 -20.57 -5.62
N ASN A 169 -1.75 -20.12 -4.38
CA ASN A 169 -0.49 -19.45 -4.05
C ASN A 169 0.69 -20.42 -4.08
N TYR A 170 0.55 -21.60 -3.47
CA TYR A 170 1.60 -22.60 -3.41
C TYR A 170 2.00 -23.10 -4.80
N ALA A 171 1.02 -23.43 -5.66
CA ALA A 171 1.28 -23.88 -7.03
C ALA A 171 1.94 -22.77 -7.87
N ALA A 172 1.41 -21.53 -7.81
CA ALA A 172 1.98 -20.39 -8.55
C ALA A 172 3.43 -20.12 -8.12
N GLN A 173 3.72 -20.11 -6.83
CA GLN A 173 5.08 -19.92 -6.32
C GLN A 173 6.02 -21.07 -6.72
N THR A 174 5.55 -22.32 -6.60
CA THR A 174 6.34 -23.50 -6.97
C THR A 174 6.69 -23.47 -8.45
N ILE A 175 5.73 -23.15 -9.33
CA ILE A 175 5.94 -23.00 -10.76
C ILE A 175 6.94 -21.86 -11.04
N ASN A 176 6.73 -20.68 -10.44
CA ASN A 176 7.62 -19.51 -10.63
C ASN A 176 9.06 -19.74 -10.16
N ASN A 177 9.27 -20.62 -9.17
CA ASN A 177 10.59 -20.92 -8.64
C ASN A 177 11.28 -22.07 -9.40
N THR A 178 10.52 -22.98 -10.00
CA THR A 178 11.04 -24.21 -10.64
C THR A 178 11.23 -24.03 -12.13
N VAL A 179 10.23 -23.44 -12.81
CA VAL A 179 10.27 -23.23 -14.27
C VAL A 179 11.00 -21.91 -14.59
N ARG A 180 11.75 -21.85 -15.67
CA ARG A 180 12.59 -20.68 -16.03
C ARG A 180 11.79 -19.39 -16.04
N LYS A 181 12.23 -18.40 -15.25
CA LYS A 181 11.55 -17.11 -15.00
C LYS A 181 11.21 -16.28 -16.25
N ASP A 182 11.95 -16.45 -17.33
CA ASP A 182 11.83 -15.61 -18.54
C ASP A 182 10.80 -16.14 -19.55
N ALA A 183 10.18 -17.29 -19.30
CA ALA A 183 9.29 -17.98 -20.24
C ALA A 183 7.91 -18.32 -19.68
N ILE A 184 7.57 -17.84 -18.47
CA ILE A 184 6.36 -18.35 -17.78
C ILE A 184 5.17 -17.44 -18.04
N GLY A 185 4.24 -17.89 -18.90
CA GLY A 185 2.89 -17.33 -19.02
C GLY A 185 1.87 -17.95 -18.05
N PHE A 186 2.30 -18.65 -16.98
CA PHE A 186 1.39 -19.28 -16.04
C PHE A 186 0.74 -18.27 -15.10
N TYR A 187 -0.58 -18.32 -14.97
CA TYR A 187 -1.36 -17.50 -14.05
C TYR A 187 -2.70 -18.16 -13.74
N ILE A 188 -3.16 -18.08 -12.50
CA ILE A 188 -4.46 -18.57 -12.07
C ILE A 188 -5.39 -17.37 -11.94
N ALA A 189 -6.27 -17.18 -12.93
CA ALA A 189 -7.17 -16.04 -12.99
C ALA A 189 -8.27 -16.09 -11.93
N SER A 190 -8.82 -17.29 -11.69
CA SER A 190 -9.76 -17.60 -10.60
C SER A 190 -9.60 -19.05 -10.18
N LEU A 191 -9.90 -19.35 -8.92
CA LEU A 191 -10.01 -20.70 -8.37
C LEU A 191 -10.96 -20.65 -7.18
N SER A 192 -12.24 -20.97 -7.39
CA SER A 192 -13.29 -20.80 -6.41
C SER A 192 -14.48 -21.72 -6.70
N TYR A 193 -15.24 -22.08 -5.67
CA TYR A 193 -16.55 -22.71 -5.89
C TYR A 193 -17.65 -21.66 -6.17
N LYS A 194 -17.41 -20.38 -5.79
CA LYS A 194 -18.41 -19.31 -5.83
C LYS A 194 -18.44 -18.57 -7.16
N THR A 195 -17.27 -18.29 -7.73
CA THR A 195 -17.12 -17.35 -8.87
C THR A 195 -16.18 -17.88 -9.93
N VAL A 196 -16.38 -17.39 -11.16
CA VAL A 196 -15.51 -17.64 -12.31
C VAL A 196 -15.25 -16.34 -13.07
N ILE A 197 -14.04 -16.21 -13.63
CA ILE A 197 -13.58 -15.00 -14.33
C ILE A 197 -13.25 -15.35 -15.78
N TYR A 198 -13.80 -14.55 -16.71
CA TYR A 198 -13.39 -14.51 -18.11
C TYR A 198 -12.74 -13.15 -18.35
N LYS A 199 -11.45 -13.13 -18.72
CA LYS A 199 -10.69 -11.89 -18.94
C LYS A 199 -9.53 -12.09 -19.90
N GLY A 200 -9.06 -11.00 -20.48
CA GLY A 200 -7.90 -11.03 -21.38
C GLY A 200 -7.40 -9.65 -21.77
N GLN A 201 -6.31 -9.62 -22.54
CA GLN A 201 -5.77 -8.39 -23.15
C GLN A 201 -6.62 -8.03 -24.38
N LEU A 202 -7.86 -7.67 -24.11
CA LEU A 202 -8.94 -7.46 -25.06
C LEU A 202 -9.46 -6.03 -24.95
N THR A 203 -10.10 -5.54 -25.99
CA THR A 203 -11.00 -4.38 -25.90
C THR A 203 -12.34 -4.81 -25.32
N SER A 204 -13.14 -3.83 -24.90
CA SER A 204 -14.47 -4.09 -24.32
C SER A 204 -15.39 -4.88 -25.27
N ASN A 205 -15.36 -4.58 -26.57
CA ASN A 205 -16.20 -5.19 -27.60
C ASN A 205 -15.74 -6.62 -27.97
N GLN A 206 -14.49 -6.96 -27.72
CA GLN A 206 -13.93 -8.27 -28.07
C GLN A 206 -14.31 -9.37 -27.07
N LEU A 207 -14.57 -9.05 -25.80
CA LEU A 207 -14.72 -10.05 -24.72
C LEU A 207 -15.80 -11.10 -25.04
N ARG A 208 -17.01 -10.67 -25.47
CA ARG A 208 -18.13 -11.56 -25.81
C ARG A 208 -17.84 -12.45 -27.01
N GLN A 209 -17.12 -11.91 -28.00
CA GLN A 209 -16.75 -12.65 -29.21
C GLN A 209 -15.62 -13.64 -28.96
N TYR A 210 -14.65 -13.23 -28.16
CA TYR A 210 -13.48 -14.03 -27.82
C TYR A 210 -13.84 -15.27 -26.98
N PHE A 211 -14.82 -15.13 -26.05
CA PHE A 211 -15.29 -16.24 -25.21
C PHE A 211 -16.72 -16.70 -25.63
N PRO A 212 -16.87 -17.67 -26.56
CA PRO A 212 -18.17 -18.19 -26.96
C PRO A 212 -19.02 -18.72 -25.80
N ASP A 213 -18.40 -19.20 -24.73
CA ASP A 213 -19.09 -19.62 -23.50
C ASP A 213 -20.04 -18.55 -22.99
N LEU A 214 -19.64 -17.26 -23.02
CA LEU A 214 -20.44 -16.15 -22.50
C LEU A 214 -21.76 -15.91 -23.28
N SER A 215 -21.91 -16.49 -24.46
CA SER A 215 -23.13 -16.47 -25.27
C SER A 215 -24.06 -17.66 -24.96
N ASN A 216 -23.63 -18.65 -24.18
CA ASN A 216 -24.42 -19.81 -23.83
C ASN A 216 -25.51 -19.44 -22.79
N LYS A 217 -26.77 -19.73 -23.08
CA LYS A 217 -27.91 -19.41 -22.19
C LYS A 217 -27.85 -20.06 -20.80
N LYS A 218 -27.07 -21.13 -20.63
CA LYS A 218 -26.81 -21.80 -19.32
C LYS A 218 -25.75 -21.10 -18.49
N ILE A 219 -25.01 -20.13 -19.06
CA ILE A 219 -24.19 -19.20 -18.28
C ILE A 219 -25.12 -18.21 -17.59
N VAL A 220 -25.50 -18.49 -16.37
CA VAL A 220 -26.42 -17.71 -15.54
C VAL A 220 -25.74 -17.21 -14.27
N SER A 221 -26.07 -15.99 -13.86
CA SER A 221 -25.55 -15.38 -12.63
C SER A 221 -26.58 -14.40 -12.07
N ALA A 222 -26.53 -14.15 -10.76
CA ALA A 222 -27.29 -13.08 -10.12
C ALA A 222 -26.59 -11.72 -10.23
N PHE A 223 -25.32 -11.69 -10.60
CA PHE A 223 -24.57 -10.47 -10.86
C PHE A 223 -23.50 -10.68 -11.94
N GLY A 224 -23.06 -9.58 -12.56
CA GLY A 224 -21.86 -9.52 -13.38
C GLY A 224 -21.05 -8.28 -13.02
N LEU A 225 -19.78 -8.48 -12.60
CA LEU A 225 -18.81 -7.42 -12.35
C LEU A 225 -17.89 -7.32 -13.55
N ILE A 226 -17.76 -6.13 -14.13
CA ILE A 226 -17.00 -5.92 -15.37
C ILE A 226 -15.97 -4.80 -15.23
N HIS A 227 -14.96 -4.85 -16.08
CA HIS A 227 -13.93 -3.84 -16.15
C HIS A 227 -13.40 -3.66 -17.58
N SER A 228 -13.26 -2.40 -17.99
CA SER A 228 -12.54 -1.96 -19.19
C SER A 228 -11.29 -1.19 -18.73
N ARG A 229 -10.12 -1.72 -19.08
CA ARG A 229 -8.85 -1.22 -18.54
C ARG A 229 -8.28 -0.07 -19.36
N PHE A 230 -7.75 0.93 -18.65
CA PHE A 230 -6.82 1.94 -19.15
C PHE A 230 -5.53 1.82 -18.35
N ALA A 231 -4.46 1.31 -18.98
CA ALA A 231 -3.18 1.05 -18.31
C ALA A 231 -2.28 2.29 -18.41
N THR A 232 -1.98 2.91 -17.26
CA THR A 232 -1.13 4.12 -17.22
C THR A 232 0.29 3.82 -16.71
N ASN A 233 0.41 2.98 -15.67
CA ASN A 233 1.68 2.76 -14.96
C ASN A 233 2.25 1.35 -15.13
N THR A 234 1.52 0.44 -15.78
CA THR A 234 1.97 -0.94 -16.03
C THR A 234 1.65 -1.35 -17.46
N PHE A 235 2.56 -2.07 -18.10
CA PHE A 235 2.29 -2.59 -19.45
C PHE A 235 1.07 -3.52 -19.44
N PRO A 236 0.18 -3.42 -20.45
CA PRO A 236 -0.93 -4.33 -20.62
C PRO A 236 -0.45 -5.79 -20.70
N SER A 237 -1.20 -6.70 -20.10
CA SER A 237 -0.97 -8.13 -20.19
C SER A 237 -2.24 -8.91 -19.86
N TRP A 238 -2.35 -10.15 -20.36
CA TRP A 238 -3.49 -11.03 -20.12
C TRP A 238 -3.79 -11.21 -18.61
N LYS A 239 -2.77 -11.39 -17.78
CA LYS A 239 -2.91 -11.58 -16.33
C LYS A 239 -3.38 -10.33 -15.59
N LEU A 240 -3.00 -9.15 -16.08
CA LEU A 240 -3.31 -7.87 -15.43
C LEU A 240 -4.63 -7.26 -15.87
N ALA A 241 -5.35 -7.88 -16.83
CA ALA A 241 -6.74 -7.54 -17.11
C ALA A 241 -7.59 -7.73 -15.84
N GLN A 242 -8.59 -6.86 -15.65
CA GLN A 242 -9.53 -6.94 -14.54
C GLN A 242 -10.90 -7.41 -15.06
N PRO A 243 -11.79 -7.91 -14.18
CA PRO A 243 -11.71 -8.02 -12.73
C PRO A 243 -10.64 -8.98 -12.24
N PHE A 244 -10.17 -8.74 -11.00
CA PHE A 244 -9.46 -9.74 -10.22
C PHE A 244 -10.45 -10.63 -9.47
N ARG A 245 -10.00 -11.41 -8.46
CA ARG A 245 -10.85 -12.43 -7.81
C ARG A 245 -11.94 -11.85 -6.92
N TYR A 246 -11.69 -10.70 -6.33
CA TYR A 246 -12.60 -10.01 -5.41
C TYR A 246 -12.98 -8.62 -5.88
N ILE A 247 -12.15 -7.96 -6.69
CA ILE A 247 -12.36 -6.55 -7.06
C ILE A 247 -12.23 -6.25 -8.55
N ALA A 248 -12.86 -5.12 -8.90
CA ALA A 248 -12.54 -4.31 -10.06
C ALA A 248 -12.27 -2.88 -9.58
N HIS A 249 -11.18 -2.26 -10.06
CA HIS A 249 -10.67 -1.00 -9.55
C HIS A 249 -10.49 0.04 -10.65
N ASN A 250 -11.08 1.22 -10.47
CA ASN A 250 -10.81 2.41 -11.26
C ASN A 250 -10.10 3.44 -10.38
N GLY A 251 -8.83 3.63 -10.61
CA GLY A 251 -7.99 4.54 -9.85
C GLY A 251 -6.54 4.11 -9.78
N GLU A 252 -5.87 4.59 -8.76
CA GLU A 252 -4.46 4.32 -8.48
C GLU A 252 -4.24 4.29 -6.97
N ILE A 253 -3.54 3.28 -6.47
CA ILE A 253 -3.08 3.23 -5.07
C ILE A 253 -1.69 3.90 -5.01
N ASN A 254 -1.66 5.17 -4.64
CA ASN A 254 -0.44 5.97 -4.58
C ASN A 254 0.57 5.43 -3.55
N THR A 255 0.09 4.72 -2.55
CA THR A 255 0.87 4.21 -1.42
C THR A 255 1.38 2.79 -1.59
N LEU A 256 1.16 2.17 -2.76
CA LEU A 256 1.48 0.76 -3.04
C LEU A 256 2.86 0.34 -2.51
N GLN A 257 3.89 1.14 -2.74
CA GLN A 257 5.26 0.80 -2.34
C GLN A 257 5.40 0.69 -0.81
N GLY A 258 4.81 1.63 -0.07
CA GLY A 258 4.77 1.60 1.40
C GLY A 258 3.98 0.40 1.91
N ASN A 259 2.78 0.17 1.36
CA ASN A 259 1.92 -0.96 1.72
C ASN A 259 2.62 -2.31 1.50
N LEU A 260 3.30 -2.50 0.37
CA LEU A 260 4.07 -3.73 0.11
C LEU A 260 5.26 -3.91 1.06
N ASN A 261 5.92 -2.83 1.45
CA ASN A 261 7.03 -2.89 2.40
C ASN A 261 6.53 -3.24 3.81
N TRP A 262 5.39 -2.69 4.25
CA TRP A 262 4.75 -3.05 5.49
C TRP A 262 4.23 -4.49 5.49
N LEU A 263 3.57 -4.92 4.41
CA LEU A 263 3.11 -6.31 4.27
C LEU A 263 4.26 -7.30 4.44
N ARG A 264 5.39 -7.08 3.75
CA ARG A 264 6.60 -7.91 3.90
C ARG A 264 7.18 -7.90 5.31
N THR A 265 7.02 -6.78 6.01
CA THR A 265 7.43 -6.67 7.42
C THR A 265 6.57 -7.55 8.31
N SER A 266 5.26 -7.59 8.05
CA SER A 266 4.27 -8.33 8.84
C SER A 266 4.22 -9.82 8.51
N GLU A 267 4.57 -10.24 7.27
CA GLU A 267 4.49 -11.63 6.80
C GLU A 267 5.17 -12.63 7.73
N LYS A 268 6.28 -12.25 8.37
CA LYS A 268 7.02 -13.14 9.29
C LYS A 268 6.38 -13.31 10.66
N SER A 269 5.45 -12.44 11.00
CA SER A 269 4.69 -12.47 12.26
C SER A 269 3.25 -12.95 12.06
N PHE A 270 2.91 -13.47 10.87
CA PHE A 270 1.56 -13.95 10.61
C PHE A 270 1.20 -15.12 11.50
N PHE A 271 0.06 -14.97 12.12
CA PHE A 271 -0.63 -15.99 12.90
C PHE A 271 -2.12 -15.88 12.60
N SER A 272 -2.79 -17.02 12.40
CA SER A 272 -4.23 -17.07 12.15
C SER A 272 -4.82 -18.35 12.73
N GLN A 273 -6.02 -18.25 13.28
CA GLN A 273 -6.81 -19.42 13.69
C GLN A 273 -7.40 -20.18 12.50
N TYR A 274 -7.36 -19.62 11.29
CA TYR A 274 -7.95 -20.18 10.06
C TYR A 274 -6.96 -20.93 9.19
N PHE A 275 -5.67 -20.70 9.38
CA PHE A 275 -4.59 -21.32 8.62
C PHE A 275 -3.56 -21.92 9.56
N SER A 276 -3.08 -23.12 9.26
CA SER A 276 -1.92 -23.69 9.95
C SER A 276 -0.65 -22.90 9.65
N LYS A 277 0.40 -23.08 10.44
CA LYS A 277 1.68 -22.44 10.20
C LYS A 277 2.26 -22.82 8.84
N GLU A 278 2.15 -24.09 8.47
CA GLU A 278 2.61 -24.63 7.19
C GLU A 278 1.83 -24.00 6.02
N GLU A 279 0.51 -23.84 6.15
CA GLU A 279 -0.32 -23.17 5.15
C GLU A 279 0.04 -21.70 5.01
N LEU A 280 0.30 -20.99 6.12
CA LEU A 280 0.78 -19.61 6.08
C LEU A 280 2.14 -19.51 5.35
N GLU A 281 3.07 -20.43 5.59
CA GLU A 281 4.35 -20.47 4.86
C GLU A 281 4.16 -20.69 3.35
N MET A 282 3.17 -21.52 2.95
CA MET A 282 2.81 -21.74 1.53
C MET A 282 2.16 -20.52 0.86
N LEU A 283 1.61 -19.60 1.64
CA LEU A 283 1.01 -18.37 1.13
C LEU A 283 2.04 -17.25 0.86
N LEU A 284 3.26 -17.35 1.40
CA LEU A 284 4.25 -16.28 1.34
C LEU A 284 5.15 -16.33 0.09
N PRO A 285 5.41 -15.21 -0.58
CA PRO A 285 4.86 -13.88 -0.29
C PRO A 285 3.40 -13.75 -0.73
N VAL A 286 2.59 -13.01 0.04
CA VAL A 286 1.17 -12.76 -0.30
C VAL A 286 1.02 -12.03 -1.64
N VAL A 287 1.91 -11.08 -1.90
CA VAL A 287 1.96 -10.31 -3.15
C VAL A 287 3.26 -10.61 -3.89
N GLU A 288 3.12 -11.13 -5.11
CA GLU A 288 4.25 -11.36 -6.01
C GLU A 288 4.87 -10.04 -6.49
N GLN A 289 6.17 -10.09 -6.78
CA GLN A 289 6.89 -8.93 -7.32
C GLN A 289 6.43 -8.61 -8.76
N GLY A 290 6.17 -7.33 -9.04
CA GLY A 290 5.81 -6.85 -10.38
C GLY A 290 4.31 -6.93 -10.70
N GLN A 291 3.45 -7.15 -9.70
CA GLN A 291 2.01 -7.00 -9.86
C GLN A 291 1.59 -5.52 -9.92
N SER A 292 0.41 -5.24 -10.49
CA SER A 292 -0.19 -3.91 -10.42
C SER A 292 -0.67 -3.60 -8.99
N ASP A 293 -0.95 -2.33 -8.71
CA ASP A 293 -1.56 -1.87 -7.48
C ASP A 293 -2.88 -2.59 -7.17
N SER A 294 -3.76 -2.67 -8.18
CA SER A 294 -5.07 -3.33 -8.08
C SER A 294 -4.95 -4.83 -7.81
N ALA A 295 -3.99 -5.52 -8.46
CA ALA A 295 -3.74 -6.95 -8.22
C ALA A 295 -3.18 -7.19 -6.81
N SER A 296 -2.33 -6.30 -6.33
CA SER A 296 -1.77 -6.36 -4.98
C SER A 296 -2.86 -6.14 -3.92
N LEU A 297 -3.74 -5.16 -4.15
CA LEU A 297 -4.89 -4.90 -3.29
C LEU A 297 -5.85 -6.08 -3.25
N ASP A 298 -6.14 -6.71 -4.41
CA ASP A 298 -6.98 -7.91 -4.51
C ASP A 298 -6.43 -9.07 -3.66
N ASN A 299 -5.11 -9.31 -3.72
CA ASN A 299 -4.47 -10.36 -2.90
C ASN A 299 -4.63 -10.07 -1.40
N MET A 300 -4.53 -8.80 -1.01
CA MET A 300 -4.70 -8.40 0.38
C MET A 300 -6.15 -8.56 0.87
N ILE A 301 -7.12 -8.19 0.03
CA ILE A 301 -8.55 -8.36 0.31
C ILE A 301 -8.89 -9.85 0.44
N GLU A 302 -8.39 -10.68 -0.47
CA GLU A 302 -8.59 -12.13 -0.45
C GLU A 302 -8.06 -12.73 0.87
N LEU A 303 -6.81 -12.44 1.25
CA LEU A 303 -6.20 -12.93 2.48
C LEU A 303 -7.02 -12.54 3.72
N LEU A 304 -7.33 -11.24 3.88
CA LEU A 304 -8.05 -10.74 5.06
C LEU A 304 -9.49 -11.27 5.13
N THR A 305 -10.15 -11.47 3.98
CA THR A 305 -11.49 -12.06 3.92
C THR A 305 -11.45 -13.54 4.34
N LEU A 306 -10.47 -14.30 3.87
CA LEU A 306 -10.32 -15.71 4.19
C LEU A 306 -9.84 -15.94 5.64
N CYS A 307 -9.28 -14.89 6.29
CA CYS A 307 -9.06 -14.83 7.74
C CYS A 307 -10.33 -14.47 8.54
N GLY A 308 -11.52 -14.66 7.97
CA GLY A 308 -12.80 -14.61 8.68
C GLY A 308 -13.48 -13.23 8.75
N ARG A 309 -12.91 -12.20 8.12
CA ARG A 309 -13.56 -10.88 8.03
C ARG A 309 -14.53 -10.83 6.85
N SER A 310 -15.65 -10.14 6.98
CA SER A 310 -16.50 -9.86 5.82
C SER A 310 -15.82 -8.89 4.86
N ILE A 311 -16.10 -9.01 3.55
CA ILE A 311 -15.48 -8.12 2.56
C ILE A 311 -15.76 -6.62 2.84
N PRO A 312 -16.96 -6.19 3.30
CA PRO A 312 -17.14 -4.81 3.72
C PRO A 312 -16.26 -4.39 4.91
N HIS A 313 -16.00 -5.28 5.88
CA HIS A 313 -15.05 -5.03 6.98
C HIS A 313 -13.64 -4.79 6.44
N VAL A 314 -13.17 -5.67 5.56
CA VAL A 314 -11.85 -5.54 4.92
C VAL A 314 -11.74 -4.23 4.14
N MET A 315 -12.79 -3.86 3.40
CA MET A 315 -12.82 -2.58 2.68
C MET A 315 -12.73 -1.37 3.62
N MET A 316 -13.38 -1.42 4.79
CA MET A 316 -13.26 -0.36 5.80
C MET A 316 -11.85 -0.26 6.38
N MET A 317 -11.15 -1.38 6.54
CA MET A 317 -9.75 -1.39 7.03
C MET A 317 -8.79 -0.80 6.00
N LEU A 318 -8.88 -1.25 4.74
CA LEU A 318 -7.93 -0.89 3.69
C LEU A 318 -8.19 0.50 3.10
N ILE A 319 -9.47 0.89 2.97
CA ILE A 319 -9.92 2.16 2.38
C ILE A 319 -10.79 2.92 3.41
N PRO A 320 -10.21 3.35 4.53
CA PRO A 320 -10.98 3.97 5.61
C PRO A 320 -11.48 5.37 5.25
N GLU A 321 -12.61 5.76 5.87
CA GLU A 321 -13.06 7.14 5.89
C GLU A 321 -12.04 8.04 6.59
N ALA A 322 -12.12 9.35 6.34
CA ALA A 322 -11.38 10.35 7.11
C ALA A 322 -11.99 10.45 8.52
N TRP A 323 -11.39 9.77 9.49
CA TRP A 323 -11.89 9.65 10.86
C TRP A 323 -11.16 10.57 11.86
N ASP A 324 -9.86 10.82 11.62
CA ASP A 324 -9.06 11.69 12.48
C ASP A 324 -9.50 13.15 12.33
N GLY A 325 -9.66 13.83 13.46
CA GLY A 325 -10.17 15.20 13.48
C GLY A 325 -11.67 15.34 13.14
N ASN A 326 -12.38 14.26 12.81
CA ASN A 326 -13.81 14.31 12.52
C ASN A 326 -14.63 14.22 13.83
N GLU A 327 -15.06 15.37 14.33
CA GLU A 327 -15.88 15.48 15.57
C GLU A 327 -17.32 15.00 15.39
N HIS A 328 -17.81 14.91 14.14
CA HIS A 328 -19.18 14.50 13.83
C HIS A 328 -19.32 13.01 13.53
N MET A 329 -18.22 12.26 13.48
CA MET A 329 -18.27 10.82 13.25
C MET A 329 -18.82 10.11 14.48
N ASP A 330 -19.69 9.11 14.24
CA ASP A 330 -20.20 8.22 15.30
C ASP A 330 -19.03 7.64 16.11
N PRO A 331 -19.06 7.71 17.47
CA PRO A 331 -17.96 7.23 18.32
C PRO A 331 -17.60 5.76 18.13
N VAL A 332 -18.56 4.89 17.82
CA VAL A 332 -18.32 3.45 17.58
C VAL A 332 -17.57 3.25 16.29
N LYS A 333 -17.94 3.98 15.23
CA LYS A 333 -17.19 3.98 13.97
C LYS A 333 -15.78 4.55 14.12
N LYS A 334 -15.65 5.63 14.87
CA LYS A 334 -14.34 6.26 15.13
C LYS A 334 -13.41 5.29 15.84
N ALA A 335 -13.91 4.58 16.85
CA ALA A 335 -13.14 3.58 17.59
C ALA A 335 -12.69 2.41 16.70
N PHE A 336 -13.55 1.95 15.78
CA PHE A 336 -13.17 0.94 14.79
C PHE A 336 -11.99 1.40 13.94
N TYR A 337 -12.07 2.59 13.33
CA TYR A 337 -11.01 3.11 12.47
C TYR A 337 -9.72 3.38 13.26
N GLU A 338 -9.80 3.93 14.45
CA GLU A 338 -8.65 4.20 15.32
C GLU A 338 -7.95 2.91 15.74
N PHE A 339 -8.72 1.87 16.09
CA PHE A 339 -8.17 0.56 16.44
C PHE A 339 -7.40 -0.05 15.26
N HIS A 340 -8.01 -0.09 14.07
CA HIS A 340 -7.36 -0.68 12.90
C HIS A 340 -6.15 0.16 12.42
N ALA A 341 -6.20 1.48 12.58
CA ALA A 341 -5.08 2.36 12.24
C ALA A 341 -3.84 2.12 13.14
N SER A 342 -3.97 1.46 14.29
CA SER A 342 -2.82 1.18 15.15
C SER A 342 -1.87 0.10 14.59
N PHE A 343 -2.35 -0.76 13.68
CA PHE A 343 -1.57 -1.87 13.10
C PHE A 343 -1.69 -2.03 11.57
N MET A 344 -2.54 -1.23 10.93
CA MET A 344 -2.76 -1.28 9.49
C MET A 344 -2.71 0.12 8.88
N GLU A 345 -1.83 0.32 7.92
CA GLU A 345 -1.80 1.54 7.12
C GLU A 345 -2.87 1.49 6.02
N PRO A 346 -3.55 2.62 5.71
CA PRO A 346 -4.47 2.69 4.60
C PRO A 346 -3.79 2.41 3.24
N TRP A 347 -4.51 1.75 2.34
CA TRP A 347 -4.17 1.68 0.93
C TRP A 347 -4.78 2.91 0.25
N ASP A 348 -3.99 3.95 0.07
CA ASP A 348 -4.46 5.30 -0.20
C ASP A 348 -4.17 5.74 -1.63
N GLY A 349 -5.14 6.44 -2.20
CA GLY A 349 -5.12 6.96 -3.56
C GLY A 349 -6.53 7.22 -4.08
N PRO A 350 -6.70 7.87 -5.24
CA PRO A 350 -8.01 8.09 -5.84
C PRO A 350 -8.59 6.77 -6.37
N ALA A 351 -9.54 6.17 -5.65
CA ALA A 351 -10.03 4.83 -5.93
C ALA A 351 -11.56 4.73 -5.92
N SER A 352 -12.12 4.14 -6.99
CA SER A 352 -13.46 3.56 -7.01
C SER A 352 -13.31 2.05 -7.16
N ILE A 353 -13.75 1.30 -6.15
CA ILE A 353 -13.55 -0.15 -6.07
C ILE A 353 -14.91 -0.81 -6.01
N SER A 354 -15.24 -1.64 -7.01
CA SER A 354 -16.35 -2.59 -6.91
C SER A 354 -15.80 -3.93 -6.43
N PHE A 355 -16.53 -4.59 -5.54
CA PHE A 355 -16.07 -5.80 -4.87
C PHE A 355 -17.17 -6.85 -4.72
N THR A 356 -16.76 -8.12 -4.66
CA THR A 356 -17.67 -9.25 -4.40
C THR A 356 -16.90 -10.41 -3.78
N ASP A 357 -17.59 -11.18 -2.93
CA ASP A 357 -17.17 -12.50 -2.44
C ASP A 357 -18.06 -13.63 -2.98
N GLY A 358 -18.89 -13.34 -3.99
CA GLY A 358 -19.88 -14.25 -4.58
C GLY A 358 -21.25 -14.24 -3.89
N LYS A 359 -21.36 -13.72 -2.67
CA LYS A 359 -22.58 -13.59 -1.86
C LYS A 359 -23.04 -12.14 -1.73
N ILE A 360 -22.09 -11.23 -1.69
CA ILE A 360 -22.28 -9.78 -1.62
C ILE A 360 -21.66 -9.18 -2.87
N ILE A 361 -22.28 -8.16 -3.44
CA ILE A 361 -21.66 -7.27 -4.42
C ILE A 361 -21.83 -5.83 -3.99
N GLY A 362 -20.79 -5.03 -4.11
CA GLY A 362 -20.83 -3.65 -3.66
C GLY A 362 -19.76 -2.78 -4.33
N ALA A 363 -19.75 -1.52 -3.92
CA ALA A 363 -18.72 -0.57 -4.31
C ALA A 363 -18.41 0.39 -3.17
N THR A 364 -17.17 0.88 -3.15
CA THR A 364 -16.72 1.93 -2.23
C THR A 364 -15.90 2.98 -2.96
N LEU A 365 -15.94 4.21 -2.45
CA LEU A 365 -15.04 5.28 -2.86
C LEU A 365 -14.03 5.57 -1.74
N ASP A 366 -12.83 5.96 -2.14
CA ASP A 366 -11.84 6.51 -1.24
C ASP A 366 -12.34 7.77 -0.52
N ARG A 367 -11.63 8.22 0.51
CA ARG A 367 -11.99 9.41 1.30
C ARG A 367 -12.01 10.71 0.50
N ASN A 368 -11.26 10.81 -0.60
CA ASN A 368 -11.26 11.98 -1.49
C ASN A 368 -12.44 11.99 -2.45
N GLY A 369 -12.89 10.80 -2.90
CA GLY A 369 -14.03 10.62 -3.79
C GLY A 369 -13.88 11.26 -5.16
N LEU A 370 -12.68 11.22 -5.74
CA LEU A 370 -12.39 11.84 -7.04
C LEU A 370 -12.91 11.03 -8.23
N ARG A 371 -12.98 9.70 -8.08
CA ARG A 371 -13.44 8.82 -9.16
C ARG A 371 -14.96 8.80 -9.24
N PRO A 372 -15.53 8.81 -10.47
CA PRO A 372 -16.99 8.76 -10.62
C PRO A 372 -17.53 7.36 -10.35
N SER A 373 -18.66 7.30 -9.68
CA SER A 373 -19.45 6.08 -9.47
C SER A 373 -20.95 6.42 -9.38
N ARG A 374 -21.73 5.88 -10.28
CA ARG A 374 -23.17 6.17 -10.45
C ARG A 374 -23.95 4.88 -10.30
N TYR A 375 -25.13 4.95 -9.67
CA TYR A 375 -26.01 3.80 -9.56
C TYR A 375 -27.43 4.11 -10.01
N CYS A 376 -28.10 3.06 -10.46
CA CYS A 376 -29.51 3.05 -10.81
C CYS A 376 -30.16 1.78 -10.22
N ILE A 377 -31.26 1.95 -9.51
CA ILE A 377 -32.08 0.86 -8.98
C ILE A 377 -33.39 0.84 -9.75
N THR A 378 -33.82 -0.34 -10.16
CA THR A 378 -35.05 -0.51 -10.96
C THR A 378 -36.17 -1.19 -10.16
N THR A 379 -37.40 -1.08 -10.66
CA THR A 379 -38.59 -1.69 -10.05
C THR A 379 -38.66 -3.20 -10.26
N ASP A 380 -37.86 -3.76 -11.17
CA ASP A 380 -37.69 -5.19 -11.44
C ASP A 380 -36.50 -5.80 -10.67
N ASP A 381 -36.13 -5.18 -9.55
CA ASP A 381 -35.09 -5.63 -8.62
C ASP A 381 -33.67 -5.70 -9.23
N ARG A 382 -33.35 -4.90 -10.24
CA ARG A 382 -31.97 -4.76 -10.73
C ARG A 382 -31.28 -3.54 -10.12
N VAL A 383 -30.00 -3.69 -9.86
CA VAL A 383 -29.07 -2.59 -9.54
C VAL A 383 -28.02 -2.55 -10.61
N ILE A 384 -27.80 -1.38 -11.17
CA ILE A 384 -26.70 -1.09 -12.10
C ILE A 384 -25.81 -0.05 -11.42
N MET A 385 -24.53 -0.33 -11.30
CA MET A 385 -23.52 0.64 -10.85
C MET A 385 -22.38 0.68 -11.87
N ALA A 386 -21.96 1.89 -12.24
CA ALA A 386 -20.88 2.06 -13.20
C ALA A 386 -20.18 3.42 -13.03
N SER A 387 -19.03 3.56 -13.68
CA SER A 387 -18.27 4.81 -13.74
C SER A 387 -19.08 5.98 -14.32
N GLU A 388 -20.12 5.71 -15.11
CA GLU A 388 -20.99 6.73 -15.70
C GLU A 388 -22.45 6.26 -15.81
N THR A 389 -23.34 7.17 -16.15
CA THR A 389 -24.75 6.89 -16.37
C THR A 389 -25.03 6.55 -17.84
N GLY A 390 -26.10 5.76 -18.09
CA GLY A 390 -26.53 5.43 -19.46
C GLY A 390 -25.78 4.24 -20.08
N VAL A 391 -24.94 3.56 -19.32
CA VAL A 391 -24.18 2.36 -19.76
C VAL A 391 -25.06 1.17 -20.10
N LEU A 392 -26.30 1.12 -19.61
CA LEU A 392 -27.31 0.15 -19.95
C LEU A 392 -28.62 0.88 -20.30
N PRO A 393 -29.23 0.63 -21.48
CA PRO A 393 -30.53 1.17 -21.82
C PRO A 393 -31.61 0.63 -20.86
N ILE A 394 -32.24 1.50 -20.09
CA ILE A 394 -33.31 1.16 -19.14
C ILE A 394 -34.53 2.03 -19.45
N ASP A 395 -35.70 1.43 -19.54
CA ASP A 395 -36.94 2.19 -19.65
C ASP A 395 -37.08 3.12 -18.44
N PRO A 396 -37.20 4.44 -18.63
CA PRO A 396 -37.36 5.39 -17.53
C PRO A 396 -38.48 5.03 -16.53
N LYS A 397 -39.54 4.31 -17.00
CA LYS A 397 -40.64 3.84 -16.14
C LYS A 397 -40.20 2.77 -15.12
N LEU A 398 -39.12 2.03 -15.42
CA LEU A 398 -38.58 1.02 -14.53
C LEU A 398 -37.61 1.61 -13.49
N VAL A 399 -37.17 2.85 -13.65
CA VAL A 399 -36.22 3.47 -12.74
C VAL A 399 -36.93 3.84 -11.43
N LYS A 400 -36.48 3.21 -10.34
CA LYS A 400 -36.95 3.49 -8.98
C LYS A 400 -36.12 4.59 -8.32
N GLU A 401 -34.80 4.53 -8.46
CA GLU A 401 -33.83 5.44 -7.84
C GLU A 401 -32.57 5.58 -8.69
N LYS A 402 -31.99 6.78 -8.68
CA LYS A 402 -30.67 7.07 -9.25
C LYS A 402 -29.84 7.85 -8.25
N GLY A 403 -28.54 7.55 -8.19
CA GLY A 403 -27.65 8.25 -7.27
C GLY A 403 -26.19 8.18 -7.70
N ARG A 404 -25.38 8.76 -6.85
CA ARG A 404 -23.92 8.66 -6.93
C ARG A 404 -23.37 8.17 -5.59
N LEU A 405 -22.34 7.37 -5.65
CA LEU A 405 -21.56 7.01 -4.47
C LEU A 405 -20.80 8.26 -3.97
N GLN A 406 -20.81 8.47 -2.67
CA GLN A 406 -20.16 9.62 -2.03
C GLN A 406 -18.78 9.24 -1.49
N PRO A 407 -17.88 10.21 -1.25
CA PRO A 407 -16.56 9.97 -0.66
C PRO A 407 -16.65 9.20 0.66
N GLY A 408 -15.81 8.17 0.80
CA GLY A 408 -15.78 7.32 1.98
C GLY A 408 -17.03 6.46 2.20
N LYS A 409 -18.00 6.47 1.28
CA LYS A 409 -19.24 5.70 1.41
C LYS A 409 -19.19 4.38 0.65
N MET A 410 -19.97 3.43 1.13
CA MET A 410 -20.10 2.10 0.58
C MET A 410 -21.56 1.85 0.13
N PHE A 411 -21.70 1.16 -1.00
CA PHE A 411 -22.99 0.66 -1.51
C PHE A 411 -22.91 -0.87 -1.56
N VAL A 412 -23.84 -1.56 -0.91
CA VAL A 412 -23.79 -3.03 -0.76
C VAL A 412 -25.14 -3.64 -1.12
N VAL A 413 -25.10 -4.67 -1.97
CA VAL A 413 -26.22 -5.57 -2.26
C VAL A 413 -25.90 -6.92 -1.63
N ASP A 414 -26.66 -7.33 -0.67
CA ASP A 414 -26.58 -8.64 -0.05
C ASP A 414 -27.54 -9.58 -0.80
N LEU A 415 -26.97 -10.51 -1.54
CA LEU A 415 -27.71 -11.45 -2.39
C LEU A 415 -28.37 -12.58 -1.58
N GLU A 416 -27.84 -12.90 -0.39
CA GLU A 416 -28.46 -13.89 0.51
C GLU A 416 -29.66 -13.28 1.23
N GLN A 417 -29.59 -12.01 1.66
CA GLN A 417 -30.73 -11.31 2.26
C GLN A 417 -31.72 -10.76 1.21
N GLY A 418 -31.34 -10.68 -0.06
CA GLY A 418 -32.14 -10.15 -1.15
C GLY A 418 -32.49 -8.68 -1.00
N ARG A 419 -31.55 -7.84 -0.51
CA ARG A 419 -31.76 -6.40 -0.29
C ARG A 419 -30.47 -5.58 -0.41
N ILE A 420 -30.64 -4.28 -0.60
CA ILE A 420 -29.57 -3.30 -0.47
C ILE A 420 -29.40 -2.95 1.01
N ILE A 421 -28.15 -2.91 1.47
CA ILE A 421 -27.79 -2.49 2.83
C ILE A 421 -27.20 -1.08 2.73
N SER A 422 -27.69 -0.15 3.55
CA SER A 422 -27.15 1.21 3.58
C SER A 422 -25.73 1.26 4.16
N ASP A 423 -24.96 2.28 3.77
CA ASP A 423 -23.62 2.53 4.32
C ASP A 423 -23.61 2.59 5.85
N GLU A 424 -24.59 3.28 6.41
CA GLU A 424 -24.67 3.45 7.85
C GLU A 424 -24.99 2.13 8.58
N GLU A 425 -25.93 1.35 8.06
CA GLU A 425 -26.31 0.05 8.62
C GLU A 425 -25.14 -0.93 8.60
N ILE A 426 -24.46 -1.09 7.44
CA ILE A 426 -23.37 -2.06 7.32
C ILE A 426 -22.18 -1.67 8.19
N LYS A 427 -21.82 -0.38 8.22
CA LYS A 427 -20.70 0.11 9.01
C LYS A 427 -20.96 0.01 10.52
N LEU A 428 -22.14 0.41 10.99
CA LEU A 428 -22.49 0.25 12.41
C LEU A 428 -22.52 -1.21 12.83
N LYS A 429 -23.08 -2.09 11.98
CA LYS A 429 -23.05 -3.54 12.24
C LYS A 429 -21.63 -4.07 12.41
N ILE A 430 -20.71 -3.69 11.52
CA ILE A 430 -19.29 -4.12 11.58
C ILE A 430 -18.60 -3.53 12.81
N CYS A 431 -18.73 -2.23 13.05
CA CYS A 431 -18.07 -1.54 14.15
C CYS A 431 -18.54 -2.01 15.53
N SER A 432 -19.76 -2.60 15.62
CA SER A 432 -20.31 -3.13 16.86
C SER A 432 -20.00 -4.62 17.09
N GLN A 433 -19.28 -5.29 16.19
CA GLN A 433 -18.95 -6.72 16.34
C GLN A 433 -17.99 -7.00 17.50
N LYS A 434 -17.12 -6.04 17.82
CA LYS A 434 -16.14 -6.12 18.89
C LYS A 434 -16.12 -4.83 19.70
N PRO A 435 -15.68 -4.85 20.96
CA PRO A 435 -15.69 -3.69 21.83
C PRO A 435 -14.45 -2.79 21.64
N TYR A 436 -14.24 -2.28 20.42
CA TYR A 436 -13.06 -1.48 20.06
C TYR A 436 -12.86 -0.26 20.97
N SER A 437 -13.95 0.39 21.38
CA SER A 437 -13.88 1.53 22.31
C SER A 437 -13.31 1.13 23.68
N GLU A 438 -13.69 -0.04 24.20
CA GLU A 438 -13.17 -0.55 25.47
C GLU A 438 -11.70 -0.92 25.35
N TRP A 439 -11.31 -1.56 24.23
CA TRP A 439 -9.92 -1.91 23.95
C TRP A 439 -9.02 -0.68 23.86
N LEU A 440 -9.43 0.33 23.11
CA LEU A 440 -8.69 1.60 23.01
C LEU A 440 -8.60 2.31 24.36
N ASN A 441 -9.67 2.37 25.14
CA ASN A 441 -9.64 3.02 26.47
C ASN A 441 -8.74 2.29 27.46
N LYS A 442 -8.61 0.97 27.33
CA LYS A 442 -7.82 0.14 28.26
C LYS A 442 -6.34 0.06 27.88
N TYR A 443 -6.03 0.00 26.61
CA TYR A 443 -4.67 -0.37 26.15
C TYR A 443 -3.94 0.76 25.42
N LYS A 444 -4.64 1.69 24.74
CA LYS A 444 -3.99 2.80 24.04
C LYS A 444 -3.42 3.81 25.04
N ILE A 445 -2.16 4.16 24.85
CA ILE A 445 -1.44 5.14 25.67
C ILE A 445 -1.53 6.50 24.96
N ARG A 446 -2.03 7.53 25.63
CA ARG A 446 -1.98 8.91 25.12
C ARG A 446 -0.77 9.61 25.67
N LEU A 447 -0.02 10.29 24.82
CA LEU A 447 1.20 11.00 25.21
C LEU A 447 0.97 12.03 26.34
N GLU A 448 -0.20 12.69 26.29
CA GLU A 448 -0.58 13.68 27.31
C GLU A 448 -0.83 13.06 28.68
N GLU A 449 -1.26 11.80 28.73
CA GLU A 449 -1.60 11.05 29.95
C GLU A 449 -0.36 10.41 30.61
N LEU A 450 0.78 10.40 29.89
CA LEU A 450 2.02 9.89 30.46
C LEU A 450 2.49 10.74 31.65
N PRO A 451 3.04 10.09 32.69
CA PRO A 451 3.55 10.80 33.85
C PRO A 451 4.70 11.77 33.45
N GLU A 452 4.86 12.82 34.26
CA GLU A 452 5.99 13.72 34.05
C GLU A 452 7.32 12.98 34.20
N PRO A 453 8.31 13.30 33.36
CA PRO A 453 9.58 12.59 33.35
C PRO A 453 10.36 12.79 34.64
N ARG A 454 10.95 11.72 35.16
CA ARG A 454 11.76 11.75 36.38
C ARG A 454 13.03 12.59 36.22
N VAL A 455 13.54 12.70 35.00
CA VAL A 455 14.72 13.49 34.64
C VAL A 455 14.27 14.60 33.70
N SER A 456 14.49 15.84 34.09
CA SER A 456 14.26 16.99 33.25
C SER A 456 15.29 17.07 32.12
N PHE A 457 14.85 17.47 30.97
CA PHE A 457 15.71 17.70 29.80
C PHE A 457 16.79 18.75 30.15
N THR A 458 18.08 18.39 29.96
CA THR A 458 19.16 19.33 30.11
C THR A 458 19.31 20.22 28.87
N HIS A 459 19.15 21.51 29.04
CA HIS A 459 19.36 22.48 27.98
C HIS A 459 20.83 22.61 27.63
N LEU A 460 21.12 22.68 26.34
CA LEU A 460 22.47 23.01 25.87
C LEU A 460 22.76 24.50 26.12
N GLU A 461 23.97 24.78 26.62
CA GLU A 461 24.48 26.15 26.75
C GLU A 461 24.89 26.74 25.38
N HIS A 462 24.94 28.05 25.26
CA HIS A 462 25.26 28.74 23.99
C HIS A 462 26.48 28.15 23.26
N GLN A 463 27.59 27.95 23.98
CA GLN A 463 28.81 27.40 23.40
C GLN A 463 28.60 25.95 22.91
N GLN A 464 27.83 25.15 23.62
CA GLN A 464 27.51 23.78 23.21
C GLN A 464 26.62 23.78 21.98
N VAL A 465 25.55 24.64 21.91
CA VAL A 465 24.73 24.78 20.73
C VAL A 465 25.58 25.07 19.50
N PHE A 466 26.48 26.03 19.59
CA PHE A 466 27.39 26.40 18.49
C PHE A 466 28.32 25.24 18.06
N GLN A 467 28.86 24.48 19.03
CA GLN A 467 29.69 23.31 18.72
C GLN A 467 28.89 22.22 18.00
N TYR A 468 27.67 21.92 18.47
CA TYR A 468 26.79 20.95 17.82
C TYR A 468 26.33 21.42 16.43
N GLN A 469 25.98 22.71 16.26
CA GLN A 469 25.66 23.26 14.93
C GLN A 469 26.81 23.04 13.94
N LYS A 470 28.06 23.29 14.34
CA LYS A 470 29.24 22.99 13.53
C LYS A 470 29.39 21.52 13.20
N ALA A 471 29.19 20.64 14.20
CA ALA A 471 29.33 19.19 14.04
C ALA A 471 28.28 18.62 13.08
N PHE A 472 27.07 19.17 13.08
CA PHE A 472 25.95 18.77 12.20
C PHE A 472 25.83 19.58 10.91
N GLY A 473 26.73 20.55 10.68
CA GLY A 473 26.80 21.29 9.42
C GLY A 473 25.75 22.38 9.22
N TYR A 474 25.19 22.94 10.32
CA TYR A 474 24.31 24.11 10.23
C TYR A 474 25.05 25.30 9.66
N THR A 475 24.44 25.97 8.71
CA THR A 475 24.94 27.22 8.11
C THR A 475 24.19 28.42 8.68
N THR A 476 24.73 29.63 8.47
CA THR A 476 24.01 30.87 8.80
C THR A 476 22.72 30.98 8.02
N GLU A 477 22.70 30.48 6.78
CA GLU A 477 21.50 30.46 5.93
C GLU A 477 20.40 29.58 6.53
N ASP A 478 20.75 28.38 7.02
CA ASP A 478 19.79 27.48 7.69
C ASP A 478 19.15 28.15 8.91
N LEU A 479 19.96 28.92 9.67
CA LEU A 479 19.48 29.61 10.84
C LEU A 479 18.55 30.78 10.48
N ASP A 480 18.99 31.66 9.56
CA ASP A 480 18.35 32.96 9.30
C ASP A 480 17.22 32.87 8.26
N VAL A 481 17.32 31.95 7.29
CA VAL A 481 16.36 31.85 6.17
C VAL A 481 15.37 30.71 6.37
N ILE A 482 15.73 29.67 7.17
CA ILE A 482 14.85 28.50 7.38
C ILE A 482 14.30 28.50 8.81
N ILE A 483 15.15 28.32 9.82
CA ILE A 483 14.71 28.07 11.20
C ILE A 483 14.05 29.32 11.82
N ALA A 484 14.64 30.50 11.63
CA ALA A 484 14.11 31.72 12.20
C ALA A 484 12.70 32.09 11.66
N PRO A 485 12.44 32.12 10.36
CA PRO A 485 11.09 32.34 9.83
C PRO A 485 10.06 31.29 10.30
N MET A 486 10.43 30.02 10.35
CA MET A 486 9.54 28.96 10.83
C MET A 486 9.15 29.20 12.30
N ALA A 487 10.13 29.58 13.14
CA ALA A 487 9.88 29.87 14.57
C ALA A 487 9.04 31.16 14.76
N LEU A 488 9.28 32.20 13.96
CA LEU A 488 8.56 33.47 14.08
C LEU A 488 7.12 33.37 13.56
N THR A 489 6.91 32.72 12.41
CA THR A 489 5.65 32.78 11.67
C THR A 489 4.78 31.55 11.78
N GLY A 490 5.34 30.42 12.19
CA GLY A 490 4.67 29.10 12.16
C GLY A 490 4.40 28.61 10.74
N LYS A 491 5.19 29.07 9.76
CA LYS A 491 5.10 28.67 8.36
C LYS A 491 6.49 28.42 7.80
N GLU A 492 6.58 27.50 6.85
CA GLU A 492 7.79 27.28 6.06
C GLU A 492 8.11 28.56 5.26
N PRO A 493 9.39 28.96 5.14
CA PRO A 493 9.75 30.15 4.35
C PRO A 493 9.38 29.95 2.88
N THR A 494 8.81 30.96 2.27
CA THR A 494 8.47 30.98 0.85
C THR A 494 9.57 31.70 0.07
N GLY A 495 10.05 31.03 -0.98
CA GLY A 495 11.02 31.61 -1.92
C GLY A 495 10.44 31.72 -3.33
N SER A 496 11.30 31.86 -4.32
CA SER A 496 10.93 31.80 -5.74
C SER A 496 10.42 30.42 -6.13
N MET A 497 9.60 30.35 -7.18
CA MET A 497 9.19 29.07 -7.76
C MET A 497 10.37 28.38 -8.46
N GLY A 498 10.50 27.07 -8.22
CA GLY A 498 11.57 26.24 -8.76
C GLY A 498 12.79 26.19 -7.85
N SER A 499 13.75 25.35 -8.24
CA SER A 499 15.02 25.17 -7.55
C SER A 499 16.13 25.09 -8.60
N ASP A 500 17.11 25.96 -8.46
CA ASP A 500 18.35 25.99 -9.25
C ASP A 500 19.54 25.35 -8.51
N VAL A 501 19.28 24.78 -7.33
CA VAL A 501 20.29 24.05 -6.57
C VAL A 501 20.75 22.82 -7.37
N PRO A 502 22.05 22.66 -7.64
CA PRO A 502 22.58 21.49 -8.33
C PRO A 502 22.25 20.19 -7.59
N LEU A 503 22.15 19.08 -8.33
CA LEU A 503 21.97 17.76 -7.72
C LEU A 503 23.14 17.46 -6.78
N ALA A 504 22.87 16.98 -5.59
CA ALA A 504 23.89 16.67 -4.58
C ALA A 504 24.98 15.72 -5.11
N VAL A 505 24.61 14.76 -5.98
CA VAL A 505 25.56 13.83 -6.59
C VAL A 505 26.62 14.50 -7.49
N LEU A 506 26.36 15.71 -7.99
CA LEU A 506 27.28 16.49 -8.82
C LEU A 506 28.14 17.47 -8.01
N SER A 507 27.94 17.60 -6.70
CA SER A 507 28.70 18.48 -5.86
C SER A 507 30.06 17.87 -5.47
N ASP A 508 31.12 18.67 -5.50
CA ASP A 508 32.43 18.32 -4.95
C ASP A 508 32.49 18.53 -3.43
N GLU A 509 31.59 19.36 -2.91
CA GLU A 509 31.45 19.60 -1.47
C GLU A 509 30.54 18.52 -0.82
N PRO A 510 30.80 18.18 0.45
CA PRO A 510 29.92 17.31 1.23
C PRO A 510 28.49 17.89 1.30
N GLN A 511 27.52 17.04 1.02
CA GLN A 511 26.10 17.41 1.07
C GLN A 511 25.39 16.64 2.18
N HIS A 512 24.37 17.23 2.80
CA HIS A 512 23.51 16.53 3.73
C HIS A 512 22.90 15.29 3.08
N LEU A 513 22.81 14.17 3.81
CA LEU A 513 22.39 12.89 3.23
C LEU A 513 21.00 12.97 2.59
N SER A 514 20.08 13.72 3.18
CA SER A 514 18.73 13.93 2.62
C SER A 514 18.74 14.62 1.25
N SER A 515 19.74 15.41 0.92
CA SER A 515 19.83 16.12 -0.37
C SER A 515 20.02 15.19 -1.57
N TYR A 516 20.38 13.91 -1.34
CA TYR A 516 20.47 12.91 -2.40
C TYR A 516 19.11 12.30 -2.76
N PHE A 517 18.07 12.58 -1.99
CA PHE A 517 16.71 12.10 -2.22
C PHE A 517 15.85 13.21 -2.80
N LYS A 518 14.95 12.83 -3.70
CA LYS A 518 13.99 13.73 -4.32
C LYS A 518 12.58 13.26 -4.05
N GLN A 519 11.69 14.22 -3.85
CA GLN A 519 10.27 13.98 -3.71
C GLN A 519 9.67 13.59 -5.06
N LEU A 520 8.80 12.58 -5.06
CA LEU A 520 7.94 12.26 -6.19
C LEU A 520 6.68 13.12 -6.14
N PHE A 521 6.17 13.48 -7.32
CA PHE A 521 4.90 14.22 -7.45
C PHE A 521 3.82 13.28 -7.98
N ALA A 522 2.56 13.56 -7.61
CA ALA A 522 1.41 12.90 -8.21
C ALA A 522 1.36 13.19 -9.71
N GLN A 523 1.00 12.19 -10.49
CA GLN A 523 0.85 12.31 -11.94
C GLN A 523 -0.58 12.74 -12.32
N VAL A 524 -0.83 12.95 -13.61
CA VAL A 524 -2.14 13.41 -14.11
C VAL A 524 -3.28 12.46 -13.71
N THR A 525 -3.04 11.15 -13.71
CA THR A 525 -4.04 10.12 -13.36
C THR A 525 -4.23 9.93 -11.86
N ASN A 526 -3.29 10.38 -11.04
CA ASN A 526 -3.35 10.39 -9.58
C ASN A 526 -3.09 11.82 -9.09
N PRO A 527 -4.12 12.68 -9.17
CA PRO A 527 -3.96 14.09 -8.87
C PRO A 527 -3.55 14.34 -7.42
N PRO A 528 -2.82 15.42 -7.14
CA PRO A 528 -2.53 15.82 -5.77
C PRO A 528 -3.82 16.19 -5.03
N ILE A 529 -3.77 16.11 -3.70
CA ILE A 529 -4.89 16.52 -2.85
C ILE A 529 -4.96 18.06 -2.86
N ASP A 530 -6.14 18.59 -3.15
CA ASP A 530 -6.36 20.06 -3.17
C ASP A 530 -6.42 20.64 -1.75
N PRO A 531 -6.17 21.96 -1.57
CA PRO A 531 -6.12 22.60 -0.26
C PRO A 531 -7.43 22.57 0.54
N ILE A 532 -8.57 22.36 -0.10
CA ILE A 532 -9.88 22.22 0.59
C ILE A 532 -9.99 20.82 1.19
N ARG A 533 -9.74 19.79 0.38
CA ARG A 533 -9.74 18.40 0.82
C ARG A 533 -8.64 18.10 1.85
N GLU A 534 -7.47 18.73 1.72
CA GLU A 534 -6.35 18.57 2.66
C GLU A 534 -6.80 18.68 4.13
N LYS A 535 -7.61 19.67 4.46
CA LYS A 535 -8.11 19.87 5.82
C LYS A 535 -9.13 18.83 6.28
N LEU A 536 -9.81 18.15 5.35
CA LEU A 536 -10.89 17.21 5.63
C LEU A 536 -10.41 15.76 5.66
N VAL A 537 -9.40 15.43 4.86
CA VAL A 537 -9.04 14.03 4.60
C VAL A 537 -7.65 13.65 5.07
N MET A 538 -6.76 14.62 5.34
CA MET A 538 -5.37 14.34 5.71
C MET A 538 -5.17 14.25 7.21
N SER A 539 -4.22 13.39 7.61
CA SER A 539 -3.84 13.17 9.00
C SER A 539 -2.35 12.93 9.16
N LEU A 540 -1.78 13.51 10.23
CA LEU A 540 -0.42 13.25 10.71
C LEU A 540 -0.39 12.30 11.91
N ALA A 541 -1.54 11.75 12.32
CA ALA A 541 -1.59 10.80 13.42
C ALA A 541 -0.69 9.59 13.17
N THR A 542 0.05 9.18 14.20
CA THR A 542 0.96 8.03 14.15
C THR A 542 0.95 7.28 15.48
N PHE A 543 1.36 6.02 15.46
CA PHE A 543 1.35 5.12 16.60
C PHE A 543 2.75 4.55 16.82
N VAL A 544 3.26 4.64 18.05
CA VAL A 544 4.60 4.17 18.42
C VAL A 544 4.47 2.95 19.30
N GLY A 545 4.95 1.80 18.85
CA GLY A 545 4.90 0.55 19.61
C GLY A 545 4.87 -0.68 18.70
N ASN A 546 4.34 -1.77 19.23
CA ASN A 546 4.13 -3.02 18.53
C ASN A 546 2.87 -2.93 17.64
N ASN A 547 2.98 -3.33 16.39
CA ASN A 547 1.87 -3.29 15.43
C ASN A 547 0.87 -4.46 15.57
N GLY A 548 1.11 -5.43 16.46
CA GLY A 548 0.24 -6.59 16.60
C GLY A 548 0.21 -7.52 15.39
N SER A 549 -0.84 -8.33 15.28
CA SER A 549 -1.05 -9.23 14.13
C SER A 549 -2.04 -8.63 13.13
N LEU A 550 -1.65 -8.62 11.86
CA LEU A 550 -2.53 -8.16 10.78
C LEU A 550 -3.72 -9.09 10.54
N LEU A 551 -3.53 -10.40 10.75
CA LEU A 551 -4.54 -11.41 10.43
C LEU A 551 -5.57 -11.61 11.54
N GLU A 552 -5.24 -11.26 12.79
CA GLU A 552 -6.12 -11.40 13.95
C GLU A 552 -6.38 -10.04 14.60
N GLU A 553 -7.57 -9.85 15.15
CA GLU A 553 -7.91 -8.66 15.93
C GLU A 553 -7.72 -8.95 17.42
N ASP A 554 -6.52 -8.68 17.90
CA ASP A 554 -6.15 -8.81 19.30
C ASP A 554 -6.32 -7.45 20.01
N PRO A 555 -6.95 -7.37 21.21
CA PRO A 555 -7.01 -6.15 21.99
C PRO A 555 -5.67 -5.45 22.22
N LEU A 556 -4.59 -6.22 22.33
CA LEU A 556 -3.23 -5.69 22.49
C LEU A 556 -2.64 -5.05 21.22
N SER A 557 -3.27 -5.23 20.05
CA SER A 557 -2.82 -4.57 18.82
C SER A 557 -2.89 -3.05 18.90
N CYS A 558 -3.68 -2.48 19.81
CA CYS A 558 -3.72 -1.03 20.08
C CYS A 558 -2.88 -0.59 21.28
N HIS A 559 -2.04 -1.48 21.85
CA HIS A 559 -1.13 -1.12 22.93
C HIS A 559 0.08 -0.36 22.40
N CYS A 560 -0.09 0.91 22.15
CA CYS A 560 0.91 1.81 21.54
C CYS A 560 0.71 3.24 22.05
N VAL A 561 1.74 4.07 21.91
CA VAL A 561 1.63 5.51 22.17
C VAL A 561 1.05 6.20 20.94
N ALA A 562 -0.14 6.77 21.08
CA ALA A 562 -0.78 7.55 20.02
C ALA A 562 -0.25 8.99 20.03
N LEU A 563 0.21 9.45 18.87
CA LEU A 563 0.72 10.79 18.64
C LEU A 563 -0.14 11.52 17.62
N LYS A 564 -0.42 12.81 17.86
CA LYS A 564 -1.17 13.67 16.92
C LYS A 564 -0.35 14.03 15.66
N HIS A 565 0.96 14.05 15.80
CA HIS A 565 1.91 14.33 14.72
C HIS A 565 3.29 13.74 15.06
N PRO A 566 4.18 13.57 14.07
CA PRO A 566 5.45 12.85 14.27
C PRO A 566 6.53 13.68 14.95
N VAL A 567 6.38 15.00 15.10
CA VAL A 567 7.42 15.89 15.64
C VAL A 567 7.25 16.03 17.14
N LEU A 568 8.24 15.53 17.90
CA LEU A 568 8.24 15.56 19.36
C LEU A 568 9.03 16.74 19.90
N SER A 569 8.52 17.43 20.90
CA SER A 569 9.31 18.29 21.78
C SER A 569 10.27 17.47 22.64
N ASN A 570 11.26 18.14 23.22
CA ASN A 570 12.19 17.47 24.15
C ASN A 570 11.47 16.88 25.37
N HIS A 571 10.45 17.58 25.87
CA HIS A 571 9.66 17.14 26.99
C HIS A 571 8.83 15.87 26.67
N GLU A 572 8.21 15.83 25.51
CA GLU A 572 7.45 14.67 25.04
C GLU A 572 8.34 13.45 24.81
N LEU A 573 9.55 13.64 24.28
CA LEU A 573 10.52 12.56 24.16
C LEU A 573 10.93 11.99 25.53
N GLU A 574 11.17 12.86 26.54
CA GLU A 574 11.51 12.39 27.87
C GLU A 574 10.35 11.66 28.56
N LYS A 575 9.09 12.04 28.28
CA LYS A 575 7.93 11.25 28.68
C LYS A 575 7.98 9.83 28.10
N ILE A 576 8.23 9.70 26.78
CA ILE A 576 8.36 8.40 26.10
C ILE A 576 9.53 7.58 26.70
N ARG A 577 10.69 8.20 26.96
CA ARG A 577 11.84 7.52 27.60
C ARG A 577 11.54 7.01 29.01
N SER A 578 10.68 7.71 29.71
CA SER A 578 10.33 7.40 31.10
C SER A 578 9.20 6.37 31.23
N ILE A 579 8.66 5.87 30.12
CA ILE A 579 7.62 4.85 30.16
C ILE A 579 8.22 3.55 30.72
N ASP A 580 7.66 3.11 31.83
CA ASP A 580 7.95 1.82 32.47
C ASP A 580 6.64 1.27 33.04
N THR A 581 5.80 0.75 32.18
CA THR A 581 4.52 0.14 32.54
C THR A 581 4.58 -1.38 32.63
N GLY A 582 5.80 -1.93 32.70
CA GLY A 582 6.06 -3.36 32.79
C GLY A 582 6.00 -4.09 31.45
N ILE A 583 5.00 -3.80 30.60
CA ILE A 583 4.85 -4.39 29.26
C ILE A 583 5.40 -3.45 28.19
N PHE A 584 5.26 -2.12 28.37
CA PHE A 584 5.69 -1.11 27.40
C PHE A 584 6.91 -0.35 27.93
N GLN A 585 8.04 -0.53 27.26
CA GLN A 585 9.33 0.05 27.66
C GLN A 585 10.08 0.66 26.49
N ALA A 586 10.83 1.73 26.74
CA ALA A 586 11.65 2.41 25.76
C ALA A 586 13.16 2.20 26.03
N LYS A 587 13.94 1.97 24.96
CA LYS A 587 15.39 1.84 24.99
C LYS A 587 16.06 2.89 24.12
N THR A 588 16.97 3.69 24.69
CA THR A 588 17.80 4.61 23.90
C THR A 588 19.04 3.90 23.38
N LEU A 589 19.26 3.98 22.07
CA LEU A 589 20.42 3.47 21.36
C LEU A 589 21.23 4.63 20.79
N GLN A 590 22.51 4.70 21.15
CA GLN A 590 23.40 5.77 20.70
C GLN A 590 23.86 5.53 19.26
N THR A 591 23.64 6.52 18.38
CA THR A 591 23.94 6.44 16.95
C THR A 591 25.27 7.15 16.62
N TYR A 592 26.38 6.63 17.15
CA TYR A 592 27.70 7.13 16.86
C TYR A 592 28.66 6.04 16.39
N PHE A 593 29.78 6.44 15.81
CA PHE A 593 30.93 5.59 15.50
C PHE A 593 32.22 6.23 15.99
N MET A 594 33.31 5.45 16.14
CA MET A 594 34.60 5.96 16.57
C MET A 594 35.23 6.86 15.50
N ALA A 595 35.53 8.10 15.86
CA ALA A 595 36.19 9.09 15.00
C ALA A 595 37.70 8.87 14.93
N ASP A 596 38.17 7.60 14.79
CA ASP A 596 39.57 7.20 14.86
C ASP A 596 40.28 7.27 13.48
N GLY A 597 39.63 7.81 12.47
CA GLY A 597 40.19 7.94 11.13
C GLY A 597 40.43 6.62 10.39
N LYS A 598 40.07 5.45 10.96
CA LYS A 598 40.31 4.16 10.35
C LYS A 598 39.23 3.77 9.35
N PRO A 599 39.59 3.16 8.23
CA PRO A 599 38.62 2.62 7.30
C PRO A 599 37.64 1.66 7.97
N GLY A 600 36.37 1.78 7.66
CA GLY A 600 35.32 0.91 8.17
C GLY A 600 34.79 1.24 9.59
N SER A 601 35.25 2.31 10.24
CA SER A 601 34.74 2.69 11.57
C SER A 601 33.26 2.99 11.57
N LEU A 602 32.73 3.69 10.55
CA LEU A 602 31.31 3.91 10.35
C LEU A 602 30.53 2.59 10.16
N GLN A 603 31.04 1.67 9.34
CA GLN A 603 30.43 0.37 9.11
C GLN A 603 30.31 -0.42 10.44
N ARG A 604 31.40 -0.49 11.23
CA ARG A 604 31.39 -1.14 12.55
C ARG A 604 30.40 -0.50 13.50
N GLY A 605 30.28 0.85 13.46
CA GLY A 605 29.29 1.59 14.23
C GLY A 605 27.84 1.18 13.87
N ILE A 606 27.52 1.09 12.56
CA ILE A 606 26.21 0.65 12.08
C ILE A 606 25.93 -0.81 12.45
N GLU A 607 26.91 -1.72 12.29
CA GLU A 607 26.75 -3.13 12.65
C GLU A 607 26.51 -3.29 14.16
N ARG A 608 27.21 -2.53 15.01
CA ARG A 608 26.97 -2.47 16.45
C ARG A 608 25.55 -1.97 16.76
N LEU A 609 25.13 -0.86 16.15
CA LEU A 609 23.80 -0.28 16.34
C LEU A 609 22.70 -1.28 15.96
N CYS A 610 22.82 -1.94 14.81
CA CYS A 610 21.87 -2.95 14.34
C CYS A 610 21.79 -4.15 15.29
N ARG A 611 22.91 -4.61 15.85
CA ARG A 611 22.92 -5.69 16.85
C ARG A 611 22.20 -5.26 18.12
N TYR A 612 22.53 -4.09 18.69
CA TYR A 612 21.87 -3.57 19.87
C TYR A 612 20.37 -3.36 19.69
N ALA A 613 19.94 -3.01 18.48
CA ALA A 613 18.51 -2.91 18.16
C ALA A 613 17.83 -4.29 18.22
N VAL A 614 18.45 -5.34 17.70
CA VAL A 614 17.92 -6.72 17.79
C VAL A 614 17.87 -7.16 19.26
N ASP A 615 18.98 -6.98 20.00
CA ASP A 615 19.05 -7.37 21.42
C ASP A 615 17.95 -6.68 22.23
N ALA A 616 17.75 -5.37 22.03
CA ALA A 616 16.71 -4.62 22.73
C ALA A 616 15.28 -5.12 22.41
N VAL A 617 14.97 -5.44 21.15
CA VAL A 617 13.67 -6.01 20.81
C VAL A 617 13.48 -7.40 21.41
N MET A 618 14.52 -8.23 21.40
CA MET A 618 14.48 -9.56 22.03
C MET A 618 14.36 -9.49 23.55
N ASP A 619 14.86 -8.42 24.19
CA ASP A 619 14.70 -8.12 25.62
C ASP A 619 13.29 -7.56 25.95
N GLY A 620 12.41 -7.35 24.94
CA GLY A 620 11.02 -6.93 25.13
C GLY A 620 10.79 -5.42 25.10
N PHE A 621 11.74 -4.61 24.62
CA PHE A 621 11.53 -3.17 24.44
C PHE A 621 10.66 -2.91 23.19
N GLU A 622 9.57 -2.18 23.34
CA GLU A 622 8.62 -1.84 22.28
C GLU A 622 8.89 -0.48 21.63
N VAL A 623 9.79 0.33 22.19
CA VAL A 623 10.22 1.60 21.60
C VAL A 623 11.74 1.70 21.58
N LEU A 624 12.34 1.93 20.42
CA LEU A 624 13.75 2.26 20.28
C LEU A 624 13.90 3.74 19.97
N VAL A 625 14.64 4.46 20.82
CA VAL A 625 15.03 5.86 20.59
C VAL A 625 16.44 5.87 20.01
N LEU A 626 16.58 6.17 18.71
CA LEU A 626 17.87 6.35 18.04
C LEU A 626 18.38 7.76 18.31
N SER A 627 19.47 7.93 19.05
CA SER A 627 19.95 9.23 19.51
C SER A 627 21.39 9.50 19.10
N ASP A 628 21.65 10.64 18.47
CA ASP A 628 22.99 11.13 18.11
C ASP A 628 23.57 12.12 19.12
N ARG A 629 22.96 12.27 20.31
CA ARG A 629 23.38 13.23 21.32
C ARG A 629 24.75 12.94 21.97
N ALA A 630 25.19 11.68 21.93
CA ALA A 630 26.42 11.26 22.59
C ALA A 630 27.64 11.42 21.67
N ILE A 631 27.71 12.53 20.94
CA ILE A 631 28.90 12.88 20.13
C ILE A 631 29.89 13.70 20.96
N ASP A 632 31.17 13.46 20.72
CA ASP A 632 32.31 14.17 21.37
C ASP A 632 33.54 14.11 20.44
N SER A 633 34.73 14.41 20.99
CA SER A 633 35.98 14.37 20.20
C SER A 633 36.37 12.98 19.69
N GLU A 634 35.83 11.91 20.27
CA GLU A 634 36.15 10.52 19.91
C GLU A 634 35.00 9.83 19.18
N HIS A 635 33.80 10.38 19.26
CA HIS A 635 32.57 9.81 18.75
C HIS A 635 31.88 10.74 17.73
N ALA A 636 31.86 10.35 16.47
CA ALA A 636 31.14 11.06 15.42
C ALA A 636 29.74 10.48 15.21
N ALA A 637 28.76 11.33 14.88
CA ALA A 637 27.40 10.90 14.62
C ALA A 637 27.32 10.02 13.35
N ILE A 638 26.56 8.91 13.41
CA ILE A 638 26.04 8.25 12.23
C ILE A 638 24.90 9.13 11.72
N PRO A 639 24.89 9.59 10.43
CA PRO A 639 23.77 10.38 9.92
C PRO A 639 22.44 9.76 10.27
N SER A 640 21.49 10.55 10.80
CA SER A 640 20.23 10.03 11.37
C SER A 640 19.41 9.20 10.36
N LEU A 641 19.38 9.64 9.09
CA LEU A 641 18.73 8.91 8.01
C LEU A 641 19.36 7.54 7.75
N LEU A 642 20.70 7.45 7.80
CA LEU A 642 21.44 6.20 7.62
C LEU A 642 21.23 5.26 8.80
N ALA A 643 21.28 5.78 10.04
CA ALA A 643 21.02 5.00 11.25
C ALA A 643 19.61 4.42 11.25
N THR A 644 18.62 5.24 10.94
CA THR A 644 17.19 4.84 10.85
C THR A 644 17.00 3.75 9.80
N ALA A 645 17.48 3.98 8.57
CA ALA A 645 17.36 3.02 7.48
C ALA A 645 18.06 1.68 7.79
N ALA A 646 19.26 1.73 8.38
CA ALA A 646 20.04 0.53 8.73
C ALA A 646 19.32 -0.33 9.78
N VAL A 647 18.85 0.28 10.87
CA VAL A 647 18.10 -0.41 11.94
C VAL A 647 16.79 -0.95 11.39
N HIS A 648 16.01 -0.12 10.68
CA HIS A 648 14.75 -0.51 10.11
C HIS A 648 14.87 -1.76 9.22
N HIS A 649 15.74 -1.74 8.22
CA HIS A 649 15.92 -2.87 7.30
C HIS A 649 16.58 -4.08 7.97
N HIS A 650 17.44 -3.88 8.97
CA HIS A 650 18.00 -4.98 9.73
C HIS A 650 16.93 -5.72 10.53
N LEU A 651 16.05 -5.00 11.21
CA LEU A 651 14.91 -5.58 11.95
C LEU A 651 13.91 -6.29 11.02
N ILE A 652 13.64 -5.76 9.79
CA ILE A 652 12.83 -6.45 8.78
C ILE A 652 13.45 -7.81 8.43
N ARG A 653 14.76 -7.83 8.13
CA ARG A 653 15.45 -9.10 7.79
C ARG A 653 15.38 -10.12 8.93
N LYS A 654 15.34 -9.65 10.19
CA LYS A 654 15.19 -10.51 11.39
C LYS A 654 13.73 -10.86 11.69
N GLY A 655 12.74 -10.24 11.05
CA GLY A 655 11.31 -10.43 11.35
C GLY A 655 10.86 -9.76 12.65
N LEU A 656 11.58 -8.74 13.10
CA LEU A 656 11.34 -8.08 14.38
C LEU A 656 10.76 -6.66 14.25
N ARG A 657 10.74 -6.10 13.03
CA ARG A 657 10.38 -4.68 12.81
C ARG A 657 8.96 -4.34 13.27
N GLY A 658 8.01 -5.23 13.09
CA GLY A 658 6.60 -5.03 13.50
C GLY A 658 6.40 -4.98 15.02
N GLN A 659 7.40 -5.40 15.81
CA GLN A 659 7.31 -5.47 17.27
C GLN A 659 7.76 -4.19 17.96
N VAL A 660 8.24 -3.17 17.22
CA VAL A 660 8.86 -1.99 17.83
C VAL A 660 8.61 -0.71 17.04
N GLY A 661 8.35 0.40 17.76
CA GLY A 661 8.34 1.76 17.21
C GLY A 661 9.75 2.35 17.16
N LEU A 662 10.08 3.10 16.10
CA LEU A 662 11.37 3.80 15.97
C LEU A 662 11.16 5.31 16.18
N VAL A 663 11.72 5.84 17.25
CA VAL A 663 11.78 7.28 17.54
C VAL A 663 13.20 7.76 17.25
N VAL A 664 13.35 8.89 16.55
CA VAL A 664 14.66 9.44 16.18
C VAL A 664 14.90 10.76 16.90
N GLU A 665 15.93 10.84 17.74
CA GLU A 665 16.42 12.08 18.34
C GLU A 665 17.66 12.51 17.59
N ALA A 666 17.52 13.59 16.78
CA ALA A 666 18.50 13.95 15.78
C ALA A 666 18.95 15.41 15.84
N GLY A 667 20.26 15.62 15.70
CA GLY A 667 20.87 16.92 15.53
C GLY A 667 20.91 17.40 14.09
N ASP A 668 20.89 16.51 13.12
CA ASP A 668 20.97 16.80 11.67
C ASP A 668 19.62 17.01 10.99
N VAL A 669 18.58 17.44 11.74
CA VAL A 669 17.21 17.61 11.22
C VAL A 669 16.67 19.01 11.53
N TRP A 670 16.44 19.84 10.50
CA TRP A 670 15.93 21.20 10.67
C TRP A 670 14.90 21.67 9.64
N GLU A 671 14.83 21.08 8.45
CA GLU A 671 13.86 21.44 7.41
C GLU A 671 12.89 20.29 7.09
N VAL A 672 11.75 20.62 6.50
CA VAL A 672 10.65 19.67 6.20
C VAL A 672 11.12 18.43 5.45
N HIS A 673 12.03 18.59 4.48
CA HIS A 673 12.56 17.49 3.68
C HIS A 673 13.30 16.45 4.52
N HIS A 674 14.03 16.87 5.56
CA HIS A 674 14.72 15.95 6.47
C HIS A 674 13.74 15.05 7.24
N PHE A 675 12.64 15.63 7.75
CA PHE A 675 11.56 14.87 8.41
C PHE A 675 10.88 13.91 7.43
N ALA A 676 10.55 14.37 6.23
CA ALA A 676 9.93 13.52 5.21
C ALA A 676 10.81 12.33 4.85
N CYS A 677 12.13 12.53 4.70
CA CYS A 677 13.07 11.43 4.46
C CYS A 677 13.10 10.41 5.61
N LEU A 678 13.21 10.87 6.86
CA LEU A 678 13.23 10.00 8.02
C LEU A 678 11.96 9.15 8.15
N ILE A 679 10.78 9.78 7.99
CA ILE A 679 9.49 9.09 8.00
C ILE A 679 9.43 8.06 6.87
N GLY A 680 9.83 8.46 5.65
CA GLY A 680 9.86 7.58 4.48
C GLY A 680 10.80 6.38 4.63
N PHE A 681 11.81 6.45 5.51
CA PHE A 681 12.71 5.35 5.87
C PHE A 681 12.36 4.66 7.19
N GLY A 682 11.19 4.94 7.78
CA GLY A 682 10.61 4.15 8.86
C GLY A 682 10.70 4.77 10.26
N ALA A 683 11.07 6.05 10.40
CA ALA A 683 10.92 6.77 11.66
C ALA A 683 9.44 6.99 11.98
N THR A 684 8.99 6.57 13.16
CA THR A 684 7.60 6.76 13.60
C THR A 684 7.40 8.15 14.19
N ALA A 685 8.42 8.66 14.91
CA ALA A 685 8.43 10.02 15.46
C ALA A 685 9.87 10.57 15.50
N ILE A 686 10.00 11.90 15.51
CA ILE A 686 11.29 12.58 15.40
C ILE A 686 11.34 13.74 16.40
N ASN A 687 12.42 13.80 17.17
CA ASN A 687 12.75 14.93 18.03
C ASN A 687 13.95 15.70 17.46
N PRO A 688 13.76 16.91 16.91
CA PRO A 688 14.82 17.74 16.35
C PRO A 688 15.49 18.56 17.47
N TYR A 689 16.13 17.89 18.44
CA TYR A 689 16.59 18.53 19.69
C TYR A 689 17.50 19.74 19.46
N LEU A 690 18.37 19.68 18.43
CA LEU A 690 19.31 20.76 18.16
C LEU A 690 18.60 21.97 17.54
N SER A 691 17.65 21.77 16.63
CA SER A 691 16.82 22.86 16.08
C SER A 691 16.02 23.57 17.18
N LEU A 692 15.42 22.78 18.10
CA LEU A 692 14.69 23.34 19.26
C LEU A 692 15.63 24.07 20.25
N SER A 693 16.88 23.61 20.40
CA SER A 693 17.89 24.28 21.20
C SER A 693 18.42 25.54 20.52
N THR A 694 18.61 25.50 19.22
CA THR A 694 18.98 26.65 18.36
C THR A 694 17.95 27.79 18.46
N ILE A 695 16.67 27.50 18.36
CA ILE A 695 15.59 28.49 18.50
C ILE A 695 15.66 29.17 19.88
N ARG A 696 15.86 28.39 20.95
CA ARG A 696 16.03 28.92 22.31
C ARG A 696 17.26 29.83 22.39
N ASP A 697 18.36 29.39 21.84
CA ASP A 697 19.63 30.13 21.87
C ASP A 697 19.54 31.45 21.07
N MET A 698 18.95 31.44 19.88
CA MET A 698 18.71 32.64 19.07
C MET A 698 17.80 33.64 19.80
N LYS A 699 16.80 33.21 20.59
CA LYS A 699 15.95 34.07 21.38
C LYS A 699 16.75 34.69 22.56
N LEU A 700 17.51 33.87 23.29
CA LEU A 700 18.29 34.32 24.47
C LEU A 700 19.45 35.24 24.08
N SER A 701 20.08 35.00 22.95
CA SER A 701 21.16 35.87 22.41
C SER A 701 20.67 37.15 21.75
N GLY A 702 19.34 37.35 21.66
CA GLY A 702 18.76 38.56 21.00
C GLY A 702 18.74 38.49 19.48
N LYS A 703 19.15 37.38 18.85
CA LYS A 703 19.13 37.20 17.39
C LYS A 703 17.69 37.14 16.82
N LEU A 704 16.73 36.66 17.61
CA LEU A 704 15.30 36.72 17.29
C LEU A 704 14.65 37.88 18.06
N GLU A 705 14.48 39.03 17.38
CA GLU A 705 13.79 40.21 17.90
C GLU A 705 12.27 39.96 17.83
N THR A 706 11.64 39.53 18.91
CA THR A 706 10.20 39.25 18.98
C THR A 706 9.73 39.24 20.44
N GLU A 707 8.45 39.56 20.65
CA GLU A 707 7.78 39.44 21.96
C GLU A 707 7.37 38.00 22.29
N LEU A 708 7.44 37.08 21.31
CA LEU A 708 7.10 35.66 21.53
C LEU A 708 8.06 35.00 22.52
N ASP A 709 7.53 34.21 23.42
CA ASP A 709 8.36 33.39 24.31
C ASP A 709 8.96 32.18 23.59
N THR A 710 9.95 31.55 24.21
CA THR A 710 10.63 30.39 23.64
C THR A 710 9.69 29.20 23.40
N SER A 711 8.66 29.02 24.23
CA SER A 711 7.67 27.93 24.05
C SER A 711 6.84 28.15 22.79
N GLN A 712 6.37 29.38 22.57
CA GLN A 712 5.61 29.74 21.39
C GLN A 712 6.45 29.63 20.10
N LEU A 713 7.71 30.08 20.14
CA LEU A 713 8.63 29.93 19.00
C LEU A 713 8.84 28.48 18.62
N LYS A 714 9.05 27.57 19.58
CA LYS A 714 9.16 26.13 19.33
C LYS A 714 7.86 25.54 18.81
N LYS A 715 6.70 25.93 19.35
CA LYS A 715 5.38 25.49 18.84
C LYS A 715 5.18 25.94 17.38
N ASN A 716 5.56 27.18 17.05
CA ASN A 716 5.49 27.68 15.68
C ASN A 716 6.36 26.85 14.73
N TYR A 717 7.60 26.54 15.13
CA TYR A 717 8.49 25.70 14.33
C TYR A 717 7.89 24.30 14.09
N VAL A 718 7.40 23.63 15.14
CA VAL A 718 6.74 22.33 15.02
C VAL A 718 5.51 22.41 14.09
N LYS A 719 4.72 23.48 14.22
CA LYS A 719 3.58 23.73 13.33
C LYS A 719 4.02 23.87 11.86
N ALA A 720 5.08 24.66 11.60
CA ALA A 720 5.59 24.84 10.24
C ALA A 720 6.06 23.53 9.62
N VAL A 721 6.76 22.67 10.39
CA VAL A 721 7.17 21.34 9.94
C VAL A 721 5.95 20.46 9.62
N ASN A 722 4.95 20.44 10.48
CA ASN A 722 3.75 19.63 10.29
C ASN A 722 2.94 20.08 9.05
N ASP A 723 2.76 21.41 8.90
CA ASP A 723 2.08 21.97 7.71
C ASP A 723 2.88 21.66 6.42
N GLY A 724 4.22 21.68 6.49
CA GLY A 724 5.10 21.29 5.39
C GLY A 724 5.01 19.81 5.04
N LEU A 725 4.96 18.91 6.03
CA LEU A 725 4.75 17.48 5.79
C LEU A 725 3.41 17.20 5.11
N LEU A 726 2.33 17.85 5.52
CA LEU A 726 1.04 17.76 4.84
C LEU A 726 1.15 18.19 3.38
N LYS A 727 1.93 19.23 3.05
CA LYS A 727 2.20 19.63 1.66
C LYS A 727 2.97 18.60 0.87
N VAL A 728 3.97 17.93 1.47
CA VAL A 728 4.70 16.83 0.85
C VAL A 728 3.73 15.73 0.48
N PHE A 729 2.90 15.28 1.43
CA PHE A 729 1.98 14.17 1.22
C PHE A 729 0.88 14.53 0.20
N SER A 730 0.31 15.74 0.30
CA SER A 730 -0.73 16.20 -0.63
C SER A 730 -0.25 16.22 -2.09
N LYS A 731 1.01 16.64 -2.33
CA LYS A 731 1.61 16.63 -3.67
C LYS A 731 1.84 15.22 -4.23
N MET A 732 1.97 14.23 -3.35
CA MET A 732 2.06 12.81 -3.73
C MET A 732 0.68 12.13 -3.82
N GLY A 733 -0.40 12.85 -3.49
CA GLY A 733 -1.74 12.28 -3.45
C GLY A 733 -1.93 11.25 -2.32
N ILE A 734 -1.22 11.43 -1.19
CA ILE A 734 -1.26 10.58 -0.01
C ILE A 734 -1.96 11.33 1.12
N SER A 735 -2.92 10.69 1.80
CA SER A 735 -3.76 11.35 2.82
C SER A 735 -3.24 11.19 4.24
N THR A 736 -2.47 10.15 4.55
CA THR A 736 -2.06 9.88 5.93
C THR A 736 -0.56 9.68 6.06
N LEU A 737 -0.02 10.04 7.22
CA LEU A 737 1.38 9.77 7.55
C LEU A 737 1.68 8.27 7.54
N GLN A 738 0.78 7.44 8.04
CA GLN A 738 0.98 5.98 8.05
C GLN A 738 1.17 5.42 6.64
N SER A 739 0.38 5.90 5.66
CA SER A 739 0.50 5.50 4.27
C SER A 739 1.76 6.05 3.60
N TYR A 740 2.35 7.12 4.15
CA TYR A 740 3.63 7.66 3.69
C TYR A 740 4.84 6.90 4.24
N HIS A 741 4.70 6.22 5.38
CA HIS A 741 5.76 5.38 5.92
C HIS A 741 6.25 4.37 4.87
N LEU A 742 7.58 4.23 4.73
CA LEU A 742 8.23 3.28 3.84
C LEU A 742 7.98 3.48 2.34
N VAL A 743 7.54 4.67 1.93
CA VAL A 743 7.39 5.03 0.51
C VAL A 743 8.75 4.94 -0.22
N PHE A 744 9.86 5.21 0.47
CA PHE A 744 11.18 5.04 -0.11
C PHE A 744 11.60 3.57 -0.13
N ARG A 745 11.85 3.09 -1.33
CA ARG A 745 12.40 1.75 -1.52
C ARG A 745 13.84 1.74 -1.04
N ALA A 746 14.23 0.73 -0.27
CA ALA A 746 15.60 0.43 0.06
C ALA A 746 16.45 0.02 -1.18
N CYS A 747 16.33 0.72 -2.28
CA CYS A 747 17.20 0.50 -3.43
C CYS A 747 18.68 0.69 -3.09
N CYS A 748 18.97 1.45 -2.04
CA CYS A 748 20.33 1.62 -1.53
C CYS A 748 20.83 0.48 -0.63
N PHE A 749 19.91 -0.40 -0.13
CA PHE A 749 20.28 -1.41 0.89
C PHE A 749 19.70 -2.81 0.64
N GLY A 750 19.03 -3.05 -0.49
CA GLY A 750 18.32 -4.30 -0.80
C GLY A 750 19.17 -5.33 -1.55
N SER A 751 18.92 -6.59 -1.25
CA SER A 751 19.67 -7.80 -1.60
C SER A 751 19.69 -8.24 -3.07
N GLY A 752 19.25 -7.42 -4.04
CA GLY A 752 19.12 -7.84 -5.44
C GLY A 752 20.37 -7.65 -6.34
N ASN A 753 21.30 -6.78 -5.97
CA ASN A 753 22.49 -6.53 -6.79
C ASN A 753 23.68 -6.13 -5.91
N ARG A 754 24.20 -7.08 -5.16
CA ARG A 754 25.33 -6.88 -4.22
C ARG A 754 26.55 -6.18 -4.83
N ARG A 755 26.75 -6.26 -6.16
CA ARG A 755 27.92 -5.63 -6.83
C ARG A 755 27.69 -4.17 -7.23
N HIS A 756 26.44 -3.74 -7.49
CA HIS A 756 26.14 -2.35 -7.89
C HIS A 756 25.86 -1.45 -6.69
N LEU A 757 25.20 -2.00 -5.67
CA LEU A 757 24.80 -1.31 -4.43
C LEU A 757 25.93 -1.19 -3.40
N ALA A 758 26.87 -2.13 -3.39
CA ALA A 758 28.10 -1.97 -2.61
C ALA A 758 28.90 -0.73 -3.08
N ARG A 759 28.92 -0.47 -4.38
CA ARG A 759 29.62 0.71 -4.94
C ARG A 759 28.91 2.03 -4.67
N THR A 760 27.58 2.09 -4.73
CA THR A 760 26.80 3.32 -4.41
C THR A 760 26.65 3.53 -2.91
N GLY A 761 26.49 2.47 -2.13
CA GLY A 761 26.47 2.53 -0.66
C GLY A 761 27.82 2.89 -0.07
N GLU A 762 28.93 2.32 -0.58
CA GLU A 762 30.30 2.71 -0.20
C GLU A 762 30.60 4.15 -0.60
N PHE A 763 30.12 4.63 -1.74
CA PHE A 763 30.35 6.00 -2.18
C PHE A 763 29.61 7.01 -1.29
N SER A 764 28.35 6.74 -0.92
CA SER A 764 27.58 7.56 0.03
C SER A 764 28.13 7.45 1.46
N LEU A 765 28.54 6.26 1.89
CA LEU A 765 29.14 6.00 3.20
C LEU A 765 30.52 6.68 3.34
N HIS A 766 31.36 6.65 2.33
CA HIS A 766 32.66 7.33 2.32
C HIS A 766 32.52 8.86 2.35
N ARG A 767 31.50 9.43 1.68
CA ARG A 767 31.24 10.87 1.73
C ARG A 767 30.67 11.30 3.08
N ALA A 768 29.70 10.57 3.61
CA ALA A 768 29.16 10.85 4.95
C ALA A 768 30.24 10.72 6.05
N ALA A 769 31.15 9.73 5.93
CA ALA A 769 32.27 9.58 6.85
C ALA A 769 33.27 10.74 6.74
N ARG A 770 33.50 11.30 5.56
CA ARG A 770 34.36 12.49 5.39
C ARG A 770 33.75 13.73 6.01
N GLN A 771 32.41 13.89 5.97
CA GLN A 771 31.73 15.01 6.65
C GLN A 771 31.90 15.03 8.15
N SER A 772 32.01 13.86 8.79
CA SER A 772 32.17 13.74 10.25
C SER A 772 33.63 13.80 10.72
N ILE A 773 34.64 13.69 9.82
CA ILE A 773 36.05 13.52 10.20
C ILE A 773 36.89 14.76 9.86
N ASP A 774 36.50 15.67 8.99
CA ASP A 774 37.37 16.79 8.59
C ASP A 774 36.63 18.12 8.41
N PRO A 775 36.59 18.97 9.47
CA PRO A 775 36.19 20.38 9.32
C PRO A 775 37.38 21.31 8.94
N GLY A 776 38.58 20.84 8.60
CA GLY A 776 39.70 21.75 8.57
C GLY A 776 40.98 21.45 7.76
N ASN A 777 41.02 20.47 6.89
CA ASN A 777 42.23 20.26 6.09
C ASN A 777 41.91 20.11 4.58
N GLY A 778 41.92 21.24 3.91
CA GLY A 778 42.09 21.23 2.45
C GLY A 778 43.54 20.94 2.11
N ALA A 779 43.83 19.73 1.66
CA ALA A 779 44.93 19.44 0.73
C ALA A 779 45.03 17.90 0.47
N GLY A 780 45.06 17.52 -0.79
CA GLY A 780 45.48 16.21 -1.16
C GLY A 780 44.63 15.49 -2.21
N THR A 781 44.50 16.09 -3.38
CA THR A 781 44.17 15.33 -4.60
C THR A 781 45.28 14.36 -4.90
N ARG A 782 45.01 13.05 -4.94
CA ARG A 782 45.59 12.10 -5.89
C ARG A 782 44.91 10.73 -5.79
N ASP A 783 44.58 10.25 -7.02
CA ASP A 783 44.30 8.87 -7.41
C ASP A 783 42.87 8.33 -7.13
N PHE A 784 41.96 8.71 -8.03
CA PHE A 784 40.78 7.90 -8.35
C PHE A 784 40.96 7.27 -9.76
N PRO A 785 40.76 5.97 -9.91
CA PRO A 785 40.74 5.36 -11.24
C PRO A 785 39.45 5.80 -11.98
N SER A 786 39.68 6.30 -13.18
CA SER A 786 38.66 6.64 -14.16
C SER A 786 37.82 5.42 -14.57
N PHE A 787 36.60 5.32 -14.07
CA PHE A 787 35.57 4.43 -14.60
C PHE A 787 34.22 5.16 -14.64
N ILE A 788 34.12 6.14 -15.55
CA ILE A 788 32.86 6.59 -16.10
C ILE A 788 32.97 6.35 -17.62
N ARG A 789 32.43 5.24 -18.09
CA ARG A 789 32.02 5.07 -19.48
C ARG A 789 30.69 4.38 -19.55
N ASN A 790 29.74 5.15 -20.08
CA ASN A 790 28.42 4.84 -20.65
C ASN A 790 27.33 4.20 -19.77
N PRO A 791 26.27 4.94 -19.50
CA PRO A 791 24.94 4.37 -19.34
C PRO A 791 24.17 4.53 -20.65
N THR A 792 24.14 3.52 -21.48
CA THR A 792 23.07 3.41 -22.51
C THR A 792 22.10 2.32 -22.06
N SER A 793 20.84 2.71 -22.10
CA SER A 793 19.62 1.90 -22.04
C SER A 793 19.10 1.48 -20.66
N GLY A 794 17.90 1.97 -20.37
CA GLY A 794 17.01 1.47 -19.34
C GLY A 794 16.34 2.56 -18.49
N PHE A 795 15.51 3.34 -19.11
CA PHE A 795 14.54 4.24 -18.47
C PHE A 795 13.43 3.43 -17.79
N LEU A 796 13.03 3.91 -16.66
CA LEU A 796 11.82 3.93 -15.82
C LEU A 796 11.97 3.24 -14.48
#